data_aa02c51da82704858d47421b1d8c5c95
#
_entry.id   aa02c51da82704858d47421b1d8c5c95
#
_cell.length_a   1.000
_cell.length_b   1.000
_cell.length_c   1.000
_cell.angle_alpha   90.00
_cell.angle_beta   90.00
_cell.angle_gamma   90.00
#
_symmetry.space_group_name_H-M   'P 1'
#
loop_
_entity.id
_entity.type
_entity.pdbx_description
1 polymer ?
#
loop_
_entity_poly.entity_id
_entity_poly.type
_entity_poly.pdbx_seq_one_letter_code
_entity_poly.pdbx_strand_id
1 'polypeptide(L)'
;MRYLSRFAPRERLREAQKARDNRAEIVKALSIGQISRRDLYKWGLLTFGGLALKNGLSPFASSAFADGVPTGTPPSPLFNAQKFTQPMPRLGLRQPFTLTRIPSADPASAGDAAFPAALGERPSRRLSYHTDFTANPSDPQFRNPITGRGPIEGRPPGEVFAHQRWNEFFPQVGYIQSVGPIAPNSRFHPNFPAQAPNSVWTYGVGRFQQGTLPPFLIKTRYGQPLIHRIYNNLPVLRTDNNGFGRNETQVHFHNAHNGAESDGAANTHHFPGTFYDYRWSTTLARRDKINTQATDPRASGPDGNGGLINVAGDFREIQGTLWAHDHRFFFTAENVYKGNFGMINMYSGPDRGNETHNDGINLRLPSGSLLDYGNVDFDVNLIISDAATDPTGQYFFDIFDTDGFLGDMVFVNMAYAPFMEVLPRKYRFRILAASMSRFWQLAIADPNGNAVPFQFIANDGNLVVNPITLTTLDQQGTAERYDIVVDFSKFSIGSRLTLVNTLQQTDGRKPDNQLPLRQALAGDNNDPAVGGILQFRVVGSVQSVDVPGVTLFSTSPDPSVVPAVLTQQIPIVAPVRERIVEWGRSGNGDSRGANGQCIPDCPDTAQFPWTVKVNGGQAHSMNANRIQLLYPKAGDIEHWTYINGGGGWDHPIHLHFEEGITMNRGGAPFPATENLVRKDVWRLRPGGSVQFQIQFGEYGGSYVNHCHNTVHEDFALLMRIQLLSGVAGSPQTAITPTPNPTPDGVFFTTPEVLPEATTSTNQSQMSQLIGNPARQTPTGNP
;
A
#
# COMPACT_ATOMS: atom_id res chain seq x y z
N MET A 1 -12.73 -14.81 -21.16
CA MET A 1 -14.13 -15.10 -21.51
C MET A 1 -14.81 -13.82 -21.87
N ARG A 2 -15.59 -13.78 -22.91
CA ARG A 2 -16.45 -12.63 -23.17
C ARG A 2 -17.43 -12.49 -22.01
N TYR A 3 -17.56 -11.30 -21.48
CA TYR A 3 -18.56 -10.88 -20.51
C TYR A 3 -19.91 -11.53 -20.88
N LEU A 4 -20.52 -12.31 -19.97
CA LEU A 4 -21.83 -12.84 -20.24
C LEU A 4 -22.82 -11.67 -20.25
N SER A 5 -23.21 -11.27 -21.45
CA SER A 5 -24.26 -10.26 -21.64
C SER A 5 -25.49 -10.63 -20.79
N ARG A 6 -26.19 -9.62 -20.22
CA ARG A 6 -27.50 -9.83 -19.59
C ARG A 6 -28.51 -10.56 -20.49
N PHE A 7 -28.20 -10.67 -21.77
CA PHE A 7 -28.93 -11.43 -22.78
C PHE A 7 -28.35 -12.83 -23.03
N ALA A 8 -27.37 -13.28 -22.24
CA ALA A 8 -26.85 -14.64 -22.38
C ALA A 8 -27.97 -15.66 -22.12
N PRO A 9 -27.92 -16.86 -22.78
CA PRO A 9 -28.89 -17.89 -22.56
C PRO A 9 -29.01 -18.23 -21.07
N ARG A 10 -30.25 -18.43 -20.60
CA ARG A 10 -30.55 -18.74 -19.18
C ARG A 10 -29.74 -19.93 -18.64
N GLU A 11 -29.38 -20.86 -19.47
CA GLU A 11 -28.56 -22.00 -19.11
C GLU A 11 -27.14 -21.60 -18.73
N ARG A 12 -26.49 -20.73 -19.51
CA ARG A 12 -25.17 -20.18 -19.21
C ARG A 12 -25.16 -19.30 -17.98
N LEU A 13 -26.24 -18.54 -17.75
CA LEU A 13 -26.37 -17.75 -16.53
C LEU A 13 -26.50 -18.63 -15.28
N ARG A 14 -27.22 -19.77 -15.41
CA ARG A 14 -27.34 -20.78 -14.33
C ARG A 14 -26.01 -21.49 -14.07
N GLU A 15 -25.26 -21.85 -15.11
CA GLU A 15 -23.93 -22.45 -14.97
C GLU A 15 -22.95 -21.50 -14.26
N ALA A 16 -22.93 -20.22 -14.68
CA ALA A 16 -22.12 -19.21 -14.05
C ALA A 16 -22.50 -18.98 -12.56
N GLN A 17 -23.80 -19.01 -12.25
CA GLN A 17 -24.28 -18.91 -10.87
C GLN A 17 -23.86 -20.13 -10.04
N LYS A 18 -24.02 -21.35 -10.55
CA LYS A 18 -23.55 -22.56 -9.85
C LYS A 18 -22.04 -22.55 -9.61
N ALA A 19 -21.26 -22.10 -10.61
CA ALA A 19 -19.82 -21.98 -10.45
C ALA A 19 -19.45 -20.98 -9.33
N ARG A 20 -20.19 -19.88 -9.23
CA ARG A 20 -20.04 -18.88 -8.18
C ARG A 20 -20.38 -19.43 -6.79
N ASP A 21 -21.51 -20.12 -6.68
CA ASP A 21 -21.95 -20.71 -5.41
C ASP A 21 -20.94 -21.77 -4.91
N ASN A 22 -20.44 -22.61 -5.81
CA ASN A 22 -19.40 -23.59 -5.50
C ASN A 22 -18.10 -22.93 -5.06
N ARG A 23 -17.71 -21.84 -5.71
CA ARG A 23 -16.51 -21.05 -5.31
C ARG A 23 -16.69 -20.44 -3.93
N ALA A 24 -17.85 -19.86 -3.64
CA ALA A 24 -18.14 -19.32 -2.33
C ALA A 24 -18.02 -20.37 -1.22
N GLU A 25 -18.50 -21.60 -1.46
CA GLU A 25 -18.36 -22.71 -0.52
C GLU A 25 -16.90 -23.14 -0.33
N ILE A 26 -16.12 -23.23 -1.41
CA ILE A 26 -14.69 -23.55 -1.34
C ILE A 26 -13.93 -22.45 -0.60
N VAL A 27 -14.22 -21.18 -0.89
CA VAL A 27 -13.64 -20.02 -0.18
C VAL A 27 -13.97 -20.12 1.31
N LYS A 28 -15.22 -20.40 1.63
CA LYS A 28 -15.65 -20.58 3.01
C LYS A 28 -14.89 -21.73 3.69
N ALA A 29 -14.81 -22.89 3.07
CA ALA A 29 -14.07 -24.03 3.59
C ALA A 29 -12.56 -23.73 3.77
N LEU A 30 -11.98 -22.93 2.86
CA LEU A 30 -10.59 -22.47 2.95
C LEU A 30 -10.40 -21.51 4.13
N SER A 31 -11.31 -20.58 4.29
CA SER A 31 -11.22 -19.56 5.34
C SER A 31 -11.37 -20.14 6.74
N ILE A 32 -12.13 -21.23 6.90
CA ILE A 32 -12.30 -21.94 8.16
C ILE A 32 -11.25 -23.03 8.40
N GLY A 33 -10.31 -23.19 7.48
CA GLY A 33 -9.24 -24.17 7.60
C GLY A 33 -9.67 -25.62 7.37
N GLN A 34 -10.89 -25.88 6.87
CA GLN A 34 -11.33 -27.22 6.47
C GLN A 34 -10.58 -27.76 5.26
N ILE A 35 -10.14 -26.86 4.38
CA ILE A 35 -9.25 -27.15 3.26
C ILE A 35 -8.13 -26.09 3.24
N SER A 36 -6.97 -26.48 2.79
CA SER A 36 -5.85 -25.54 2.59
C SER A 36 -5.74 -25.16 1.12
N ARG A 37 -5.10 -24.03 0.83
CA ARG A 37 -4.72 -23.69 -0.56
C ARG A 37 -3.93 -24.82 -1.22
N ARG A 38 -3.14 -25.56 -0.42
CA ARG A 38 -2.39 -26.72 -0.86
C ARG A 38 -3.29 -27.87 -1.32
N ASP A 39 -4.42 -28.06 -0.65
CA ASP A 39 -5.38 -29.09 -1.06
C ASP A 39 -6.07 -28.70 -2.37
N LEU A 40 -6.36 -27.42 -2.57
CA LEU A 40 -6.89 -26.93 -3.84
C LEU A 40 -5.91 -27.15 -5.00
N TYR A 41 -4.62 -26.95 -4.78
CA TYR A 41 -3.59 -27.30 -5.76
C TYR A 41 -3.55 -28.80 -6.05
N LYS A 42 -3.54 -29.64 -5.01
CA LYS A 42 -3.57 -31.10 -5.15
C LYS A 42 -4.79 -31.59 -5.91
N TRP A 43 -5.92 -30.90 -5.76
CA TRP A 43 -7.15 -31.22 -6.47
C TRP A 43 -7.21 -30.63 -7.88
N GLY A 44 -6.18 -29.92 -8.31
CA GLY A 44 -6.13 -29.29 -9.61
C GLY A 44 -7.07 -28.07 -9.76
N LEU A 45 -7.57 -27.54 -8.64
CA LEU A 45 -8.47 -26.39 -8.62
C LEU A 45 -7.72 -25.07 -8.69
N LEU A 46 -6.42 -25.08 -8.36
CA LEU A 46 -5.49 -23.99 -8.55
C LEU A 46 -4.35 -24.48 -9.45
N THR A 47 -4.62 -24.67 -10.72
CA THR A 47 -3.61 -25.16 -11.65
C THR A 47 -3.01 -24.06 -12.50
N PHE A 48 -1.78 -24.28 -12.87
CA PHE A 48 -1.09 -23.60 -13.94
C PHE A 48 -1.94 -23.41 -15.17
N GLY A 49 -1.89 -22.20 -15.66
CA GLY A 49 -2.55 -21.76 -16.86
C GLY A 49 -2.88 -22.84 -17.88
N GLY A 50 -4.12 -22.98 -18.12
CA GLY A 50 -4.78 -23.36 -19.36
C GLY A 50 -4.50 -24.67 -20.05
N LEU A 51 -3.43 -25.37 -19.77
CA LEU A 51 -3.05 -26.55 -20.55
C LEU A 51 -3.59 -27.88 -20.04
N ALA A 52 -3.83 -28.00 -18.74
CA ALA A 52 -4.29 -29.27 -18.16
C ALA A 52 -5.82 -29.49 -18.22
N LEU A 53 -6.57 -28.43 -18.48
CA LEU A 53 -8.06 -28.47 -18.37
C LEU A 53 -8.80 -28.48 -19.72
N LYS A 54 -8.08 -28.58 -20.83
CA LYS A 54 -8.69 -28.73 -22.16
C LYS A 54 -9.50 -30.02 -22.33
N ASN A 55 -9.38 -30.97 -21.41
CA ASN A 55 -9.97 -32.30 -21.51
C ASN A 55 -11.18 -32.52 -20.60
N GLY A 56 -11.88 -31.53 -20.14
CA GLY A 56 -13.23 -31.65 -19.63
C GLY A 56 -13.47 -32.42 -18.32
N LEU A 57 -12.42 -32.65 -17.50
CA LEU A 57 -12.53 -33.50 -16.29
C LEU A 57 -12.73 -32.71 -14.97
N SER A 58 -12.86 -31.37 -15.01
CA SER A 58 -13.16 -30.60 -13.82
C SER A 58 -14.46 -29.81 -14.01
N PRO A 59 -15.40 -29.86 -13.11
CA PRO A 59 -16.60 -29.03 -13.16
C PRO A 59 -16.31 -27.53 -13.05
N PHE A 60 -15.05 -27.17 -12.73
CA PHE A 60 -14.57 -25.79 -12.62
C PHE A 60 -13.74 -25.33 -13.84
N ALA A 61 -13.44 -26.23 -14.76
CA ALA A 61 -12.53 -25.96 -15.88
C ALA A 61 -13.04 -24.92 -16.87
N SER A 62 -14.34 -24.80 -17.04
CA SER A 62 -14.94 -23.87 -17.99
C SER A 62 -14.98 -22.42 -17.50
N SER A 63 -14.77 -22.19 -16.22
CA SER A 63 -14.87 -20.85 -15.62
C SER A 63 -13.54 -20.24 -15.20
N ALA A 64 -12.49 -21.05 -15.04
CA ALA A 64 -11.15 -20.57 -14.66
C ALA A 64 -10.39 -19.86 -15.80
N PHE A 65 -10.93 -19.84 -16.99
CA PHE A 65 -10.34 -19.23 -18.20
C PHE A 65 -11.25 -18.19 -18.83
N ALA A 66 -12.07 -17.61 -18.01
CA ALA A 66 -12.89 -16.52 -18.45
C ALA A 66 -12.01 -15.26 -18.62
N ASP A 67 -11.69 -14.91 -19.85
CA ASP A 67 -11.13 -13.61 -20.22
C ASP A 67 -12.19 -12.52 -20.02
N GLY A 68 -12.76 -12.42 -18.85
CA GLY A 68 -13.86 -11.51 -18.54
C GLY A 68 -13.68 -10.85 -17.18
N VAL A 69 -14.27 -9.70 -17.00
CA VAL A 69 -14.21 -8.88 -15.80
C VAL A 69 -15.56 -8.86 -15.11
N PRO A 70 -15.67 -9.34 -13.88
CA PRO A 70 -14.81 -10.26 -13.16
C PRO A 70 -14.90 -11.67 -13.74
N THR A 71 -13.82 -12.37 -13.72
CA THR A 71 -13.68 -13.64 -14.40
C THR A 71 -14.71 -14.68 -13.95
N GLY A 72 -15.48 -15.22 -14.89
CA GLY A 72 -16.42 -16.33 -14.66
C GLY A 72 -17.56 -16.08 -13.68
N THR A 73 -17.82 -14.82 -13.31
CA THR A 73 -18.94 -14.45 -12.46
C THR A 73 -19.98 -13.63 -13.23
N PRO A 74 -21.27 -13.68 -12.86
CA PRO A 74 -22.26 -12.73 -13.37
C PRO A 74 -21.87 -11.29 -12.99
N PRO A 75 -22.29 -10.28 -13.78
CA PRO A 75 -22.09 -8.89 -13.43
C PRO A 75 -22.66 -8.56 -12.06
N SER A 76 -21.98 -7.66 -11.33
CA SER A 76 -22.46 -7.15 -10.04
C SER A 76 -23.78 -6.43 -10.20
N PRO A 77 -24.78 -6.70 -9.35
CA PRO A 77 -26.06 -6.03 -9.44
C PRO A 77 -25.93 -4.58 -8.99
N LEU A 78 -26.49 -3.65 -9.75
CA LEU A 78 -26.41 -2.22 -9.46
C LEU A 78 -27.58 -1.68 -8.62
N PHE A 79 -28.61 -2.48 -8.34
CA PHE A 79 -29.76 -2.08 -7.51
C PHE A 79 -30.38 -0.71 -7.92
N ASN A 80 -30.42 -0.42 -9.21
CA ASN A 80 -30.83 0.85 -9.81
C ASN A 80 -29.92 2.07 -9.44
N ALA A 81 -28.73 1.85 -8.90
CA ALA A 81 -27.78 2.93 -8.72
C ALA A 81 -27.34 3.49 -10.08
N GLN A 82 -27.32 4.82 -10.16
CA GLN A 82 -26.85 5.55 -11.34
C GLN A 82 -25.54 6.23 -11.01
N LYS A 83 -24.62 6.30 -11.98
CA LYS A 83 -23.38 7.06 -11.85
C LYS A 83 -23.69 8.53 -11.56
N PHE A 84 -22.88 9.14 -10.72
CA PHE A 84 -22.91 10.57 -10.37
C PHE A 84 -24.18 11.03 -9.65
N THR A 85 -24.81 10.17 -8.88
CA THR A 85 -26.01 10.51 -8.10
C THR A 85 -25.75 10.65 -6.60
N GLN A 86 -24.55 10.32 -6.14
CA GLN A 86 -24.13 10.53 -4.75
C GLN A 86 -22.89 11.44 -4.68
N PRO A 87 -22.75 12.26 -3.63
CA PRO A 87 -21.54 13.04 -3.42
C PRO A 87 -20.37 12.11 -3.11
N MET A 88 -19.18 12.51 -3.56
CA MET A 88 -17.93 11.80 -3.21
C MET A 88 -17.64 12.02 -1.72
N PRO A 89 -17.48 10.96 -0.94
CA PRO A 89 -17.10 11.12 0.46
C PRO A 89 -15.64 11.61 0.56
N ARG A 90 -15.41 12.60 1.43
CA ARG A 90 -14.06 13.04 1.79
C ARG A 90 -13.53 12.09 2.84
N LEU A 91 -12.22 11.78 2.78
CA LEU A 91 -11.60 10.83 3.69
C LEU A 91 -11.73 11.28 5.16
N GLY A 92 -11.91 10.31 6.06
CA GLY A 92 -12.08 10.56 7.49
C GLY A 92 -10.78 11.06 8.13
N LEU A 93 -10.63 12.37 8.33
CA LEU A 93 -9.44 12.95 8.91
C LEU A 93 -9.23 12.47 10.35
N ARG A 94 -8.08 11.89 10.63
CA ARG A 94 -7.64 11.50 11.97
C ARG A 94 -6.97 12.68 12.64
N GLN A 95 -7.38 12.94 13.88
CA GLN A 95 -6.78 13.98 14.72
C GLN A 95 -5.67 13.36 15.57
N PRO A 96 -4.45 13.91 15.53
CA PRO A 96 -3.39 13.48 16.42
C PRO A 96 -3.59 14.03 17.83
N PHE A 97 -2.97 13.40 18.80
CA PHE A 97 -2.77 13.96 20.11
C PHE A 97 -1.27 14.14 20.38
N THR A 98 -0.92 15.16 21.13
CA THR A 98 0.46 15.46 21.48
C THR A 98 1.00 14.47 22.48
N LEU A 99 2.17 13.93 22.25
CA LEU A 99 2.89 13.05 23.15
C LEU A 99 3.98 13.86 23.88
N THR A 100 4.10 13.62 25.17
CA THR A 100 5.28 14.06 25.93
C THR A 100 6.44 13.11 25.65
N ARG A 101 7.66 13.61 25.78
CA ARG A 101 8.86 12.80 25.61
C ARG A 101 8.81 11.59 26.54
N ILE A 102 8.94 10.40 25.99
CA ILE A 102 8.95 9.16 26.77
C ILE A 102 10.33 8.99 27.39
N PRO A 103 10.42 8.86 28.74
CA PRO A 103 11.69 8.61 29.40
C PRO A 103 12.30 7.28 28.95
N SER A 104 13.60 7.28 28.71
CA SER A 104 14.32 6.06 28.31
C SER A 104 14.59 5.11 29.49
N ALA A 105 14.47 5.60 30.73
CA ALA A 105 14.89 4.87 31.93
C ALA A 105 13.87 3.82 32.41
N ASP A 106 12.61 4.01 32.12
CA ASP A 106 11.56 3.05 32.52
C ASP A 106 10.74 2.60 31.31
N PRO A 107 11.15 1.53 30.66
CA PRO A 107 10.40 1.00 29.53
C PRO A 107 8.99 0.52 29.91
N ALA A 108 8.73 0.19 31.17
CA ALA A 108 7.41 -0.30 31.56
C ALA A 108 6.36 0.81 31.64
N SER A 109 6.74 1.99 32.11
CA SER A 109 5.82 3.13 32.25
C SER A 109 5.84 4.09 31.06
N ALA A 110 6.92 4.10 30.30
CA ALA A 110 7.10 5.07 29.22
C ALA A 110 5.99 5.00 28.16
N GLY A 111 5.56 3.79 27.79
CA GLY A 111 4.49 3.61 26.84
C GLY A 111 3.14 4.08 27.34
N ASP A 112 2.84 3.83 28.60
CA ASP A 112 1.56 4.23 29.20
C ASP A 112 1.44 5.75 29.29
N ALA A 113 2.54 6.42 29.61
CA ALA A 113 2.58 7.88 29.65
C ALA A 113 2.39 8.56 28.28
N ALA A 114 2.74 7.87 27.21
CA ALA A 114 2.60 8.39 25.85
C ALA A 114 1.14 8.45 25.36
N PHE A 115 0.26 7.63 25.94
CA PHE A 115 -1.15 7.53 25.53
C PHE A 115 -2.08 7.92 26.68
N PRO A 116 -2.65 9.11 26.67
CA PRO A 116 -3.48 9.62 27.76
C PRO A 116 -4.71 8.77 28.03
N ALA A 117 -5.07 8.65 29.30
CA ALA A 117 -6.25 7.94 29.75
C ALA A 117 -7.58 8.46 29.14
N ALA A 118 -7.60 9.72 28.70
CA ALA A 118 -8.75 10.34 28.04
C ALA A 118 -9.16 9.63 26.74
N LEU A 119 -8.28 8.82 26.14
CA LEU A 119 -8.58 8.01 24.95
C LEU A 119 -9.14 6.61 25.29
N GLY A 120 -9.46 6.34 26.54
CA GLY A 120 -9.97 5.06 26.98
C GLY A 120 -8.92 3.98 27.20
N GLU A 121 -7.64 4.35 27.12
CA GLU A 121 -6.53 3.45 27.36
C GLU A 121 -6.22 3.37 28.87
N ARG A 122 -5.87 2.20 29.33
CA ARG A 122 -5.42 2.04 30.72
C ARG A 122 -3.94 2.39 30.81
N PRO A 123 -3.52 3.21 31.78
CA PRO A 123 -2.11 3.55 31.98
C PRO A 123 -1.18 2.35 32.16
N SER A 124 -1.69 1.25 32.67
CA SER A 124 -0.93 0.01 32.86
C SER A 124 -0.69 -0.78 31.57
N ARG A 125 -1.27 -0.38 30.44
CA ARG A 125 -1.05 -1.05 29.17
C ARG A 125 0.24 -0.58 28.53
N ARG A 126 1.05 -1.53 28.21
CA ARG A 126 2.33 -1.27 27.52
C ARG A 126 2.11 -1.03 26.05
N LEU A 127 2.93 -0.17 25.47
CA LEU A 127 3.09 -0.05 24.02
C LEU A 127 3.88 -1.26 23.53
N SER A 128 3.21 -2.36 23.35
CA SER A 128 3.90 -3.60 23.04
C SER A 128 3.07 -4.45 22.11
N TYR A 129 3.77 -5.12 21.28
CA TYR A 129 3.29 -6.18 20.45
C TYR A 129 2.79 -7.33 21.33
N HIS A 130 1.59 -7.77 21.16
CA HIS A 130 0.94 -8.85 21.91
C HIS A 130 0.71 -8.60 23.39
N THR A 131 0.84 -7.41 23.92
CA THR A 131 0.64 -7.16 25.36
C THR A 131 -0.74 -7.55 25.85
N ASP A 132 -1.77 -7.28 25.07
CA ASP A 132 -3.14 -7.60 25.45
C ASP A 132 -3.50 -9.07 25.31
N PHE A 133 -2.80 -9.75 24.46
CA PHE A 133 -3.06 -11.12 24.12
C PHE A 133 -2.42 -12.09 25.10
N THR A 134 -1.29 -11.72 25.65
CA THR A 134 -0.54 -12.58 26.56
C THR A 134 -1.16 -12.56 27.95
N ALA A 135 -2.19 -13.37 28.14
CA ALA A 135 -2.54 -13.82 29.49
C ALA A 135 -1.39 -14.63 30.15
N ASN A 136 -0.51 -15.17 29.33
CA ASN A 136 0.69 -15.90 29.74
C ASN A 136 1.96 -15.28 29.15
N PRO A 137 2.63 -14.37 29.87
CA PRO A 137 3.89 -13.77 29.41
C PRO A 137 5.03 -14.78 29.27
N SER A 138 4.82 -16.02 29.68
CA SER A 138 5.78 -17.11 29.54
C SER A 138 5.64 -17.84 28.20
N ASP A 139 4.64 -17.55 27.41
CA ASP A 139 4.46 -18.18 26.09
C ASP A 139 5.62 -17.84 25.16
N PRO A 140 6.39 -18.84 24.70
CA PRO A 140 7.59 -18.58 23.90
C PRO A 140 7.30 -17.90 22.58
N GLN A 141 6.11 -18.04 22.00
CA GLN A 141 5.78 -17.42 20.71
C GLN A 141 5.70 -15.88 20.79
N PHE A 142 5.45 -15.33 21.96
CA PHE A 142 5.35 -13.89 22.19
C PHE A 142 6.62 -13.30 22.83
N ARG A 143 7.69 -14.07 22.89
CA ARG A 143 8.96 -13.60 23.42
C ARG A 143 9.90 -13.19 22.30
N ASN A 144 10.78 -12.24 22.63
CA ASN A 144 11.90 -11.94 21.76
C ASN A 144 12.76 -13.20 21.55
N PRO A 145 12.92 -13.69 20.32
CA PRO A 145 13.61 -14.95 20.06
C PRO A 145 15.13 -14.89 20.35
N ILE A 146 15.73 -13.71 20.37
CA ILE A 146 17.15 -13.51 20.64
C ILE A 146 17.41 -13.42 22.13
N THR A 147 16.70 -12.57 22.83
CA THR A 147 16.92 -12.34 24.27
C THR A 147 16.11 -13.26 25.17
N GLY A 148 15.06 -13.89 24.64
CA GLY A 148 14.12 -14.69 25.42
C GLY A 148 13.24 -13.89 26.37
N ARG A 149 13.26 -12.56 26.29
CA ARG A 149 12.45 -11.66 27.07
C ARG A 149 11.01 -11.59 26.54
N GLY A 150 10.17 -10.82 27.20
CA GLY A 150 8.79 -10.63 26.82
C GLY A 150 8.58 -10.02 25.43
N PRO A 151 7.35 -9.68 25.07
CA PRO A 151 6.99 -9.18 23.75
C PRO A 151 7.85 -8.02 23.27
N ILE A 152 7.93 -7.84 21.97
CA ILE A 152 8.56 -6.67 21.34
C ILE A 152 7.76 -5.45 21.75
N GLU A 153 8.44 -4.48 22.32
CA GLU A 153 7.83 -3.26 22.79
C GLU A 153 8.21 -2.05 21.93
N GLY A 154 7.25 -1.18 21.70
CA GLY A 154 7.44 0.07 20.98
C GLY A 154 8.19 1.13 21.79
N ARG A 155 9.33 0.79 22.40
CA ARG A 155 10.01 1.64 23.37
C ARG A 155 11.49 1.81 23.13
N PRO A 156 12.12 2.70 23.92
CA PRO A 156 13.52 3.03 23.77
C PRO A 156 14.43 1.83 23.65
N PRO A 157 15.56 1.96 22.92
CA PRO A 157 16.49 0.89 22.69
C PRO A 157 17.13 0.37 23.99
N GLY A 158 17.51 -0.83 23.97
CA GLY A 158 18.08 -1.63 25.04
C GLY A 158 17.84 -3.09 24.72
N GLU A 159 16.88 -3.32 23.85
CA GLU A 159 16.52 -4.63 23.33
C GLU A 159 16.70 -4.70 21.83
N VAL A 160 17.04 -5.86 21.32
CA VAL A 160 17.35 -6.06 19.90
C VAL A 160 16.14 -5.78 19.00
N PHE A 161 14.94 -5.88 19.54
CA PHE A 161 13.69 -5.66 18.81
C PHE A 161 12.96 -4.38 19.21
N ALA A 162 13.61 -3.47 19.93
CA ALA A 162 13.07 -2.15 20.17
C ALA A 162 13.10 -1.30 18.89
N HIS A 163 12.35 -0.21 18.87
CA HIS A 163 12.38 0.73 17.74
C HIS A 163 13.78 1.30 17.55
N GLN A 164 14.30 1.19 16.34
CA GLN A 164 15.59 1.73 15.95
C GLN A 164 15.60 3.26 16.08
N ARG A 165 16.72 3.82 16.52
CA ARG A 165 16.94 5.28 16.58
C ARG A 165 15.86 6.03 17.38
N TRP A 166 15.28 5.36 18.39
CA TRP A 166 14.24 5.93 19.22
C TRP A 166 14.65 7.24 19.89
N ASN A 167 15.88 7.31 20.40
CA ASN A 167 16.38 8.50 21.10
C ASN A 167 16.63 9.68 20.17
N GLU A 168 16.79 9.45 18.87
CA GLU A 168 16.98 10.50 17.89
C GLU A 168 15.65 11.06 17.39
N PHE A 169 14.66 10.19 17.22
CA PHE A 169 13.36 10.52 16.66
C PHE A 169 12.24 10.15 17.65
N PHE A 170 12.18 10.90 18.74
CA PHE A 170 11.11 10.71 19.71
C PHE A 170 9.77 11.05 19.11
N PRO A 171 8.76 10.18 19.29
CA PRO A 171 7.40 10.50 18.88
C PRO A 171 6.88 11.77 19.59
N GLN A 172 6.28 12.64 18.82
CA GLN A 172 5.71 13.90 19.28
C GLN A 172 4.18 13.86 19.25
N VAL A 173 3.62 13.08 18.35
CA VAL A 173 2.18 12.91 18.18
C VAL A 173 1.81 11.44 18.15
N GLY A 174 0.59 11.12 18.53
CA GLY A 174 0.06 9.77 18.52
C GLY A 174 -1.26 9.68 17.78
N TYR A 175 -1.48 8.52 17.19
CA TYR A 175 -2.77 8.12 16.64
C TYR A 175 -3.15 6.78 17.22
N ILE A 176 -4.44 6.61 17.55
CA ILE A 176 -4.99 5.33 17.99
C ILE A 176 -6.14 4.99 17.05
N GLN A 177 -6.05 3.83 16.44
CA GLN A 177 -7.10 3.28 15.58
C GLN A 177 -7.32 1.80 15.89
N SER A 178 -8.43 1.29 15.43
CA SER A 178 -8.70 -0.14 15.41
C SER A 178 -9.15 -0.56 14.02
N VAL A 179 -8.63 -1.68 13.51
CA VAL A 179 -9.19 -2.33 12.35
C VAL A 179 -10.23 -3.34 12.79
N GLY A 180 -11.38 -3.35 12.11
CA GLY A 180 -12.49 -4.24 12.48
C GLY A 180 -13.64 -4.22 11.47
N PRO A 181 -14.70 -4.97 11.77
CA PRO A 181 -15.91 -4.97 10.94
C PRO A 181 -16.49 -3.58 10.75
N ILE A 182 -17.00 -3.32 9.55
CA ILE A 182 -17.61 -2.05 9.22
C ILE A 182 -18.83 -1.74 10.10
N ALA A 183 -19.05 -0.46 10.38
CA ALA A 183 -20.23 -0.01 11.11
C ALA A 183 -21.53 -0.37 10.36
N PRO A 184 -22.60 -0.68 11.09
CA PRO A 184 -23.88 -1.02 10.50
C PRO A 184 -24.39 0.06 9.54
N ASN A 185 -25.13 -0.38 8.52
CA ASN A 185 -25.74 0.48 7.49
C ASN A 185 -24.75 1.17 6.53
N SER A 186 -23.45 0.85 6.59
CA SER A 186 -22.47 1.33 5.61
C SER A 186 -22.77 0.78 4.21
N ARG A 187 -22.69 1.65 3.20
CA ARG A 187 -23.05 1.36 1.80
C ARG A 187 -22.09 2.05 0.85
N PHE A 188 -21.87 1.45 -0.31
CA PHE A 188 -21.09 2.07 -1.40
C PHE A 188 -21.90 3.04 -2.27
N HIS A 189 -23.22 2.94 -2.18
CA HIS A 189 -24.18 3.83 -2.82
C HIS A 189 -25.52 3.75 -2.05
N PRO A 190 -26.31 4.83 -1.95
CA PRO A 190 -27.60 4.81 -1.25
C PRO A 190 -28.55 3.69 -1.69
N ASN A 191 -28.52 3.32 -2.97
CA ASN A 191 -29.34 2.25 -3.52
C ASN A 191 -28.77 0.85 -3.33
N PHE A 192 -27.50 0.72 -2.92
CA PHE A 192 -26.93 -0.60 -2.65
C PHE A 192 -27.39 -1.12 -1.29
N PRO A 193 -27.49 -2.42 -1.11
CA PRO A 193 -27.66 -3.01 0.21
C PRO A 193 -26.56 -2.58 1.17
N ALA A 194 -26.88 -2.52 2.46
CA ALA A 194 -25.87 -2.35 3.49
C ALA A 194 -24.90 -3.52 3.47
N GLN A 195 -23.63 -3.25 3.68
CA GLN A 195 -22.64 -4.29 3.78
C GLN A 195 -22.80 -5.04 5.11
N ALA A 196 -22.71 -6.36 5.07
CA ALA A 196 -22.60 -7.17 6.28
C ALA A 196 -21.33 -6.79 7.06
N PRO A 197 -21.31 -6.88 8.37
CA PRO A 197 -20.18 -6.39 9.18
C PRO A 197 -18.82 -6.90 8.72
N ASN A 198 -18.73 -8.17 8.32
CA ASN A 198 -17.47 -8.80 7.91
C ASN A 198 -17.27 -8.84 6.38
N SER A 199 -18.15 -8.22 5.62
CA SER A 199 -17.97 -8.00 4.18
C SER A 199 -16.87 -6.97 3.93
N VAL A 200 -16.79 -5.93 4.77
CA VAL A 200 -15.79 -4.87 4.74
C VAL A 200 -15.13 -4.78 6.11
N TRP A 201 -13.82 -4.64 6.12
CA TRP A 201 -13.02 -4.34 7.30
C TRP A 201 -12.34 -3.00 7.12
N THR A 202 -12.44 -2.13 8.10
CA THR A 202 -11.90 -0.76 7.99
C THR A 202 -11.52 -0.19 9.35
N TYR A 203 -10.97 1.02 9.36
CA TYR A 203 -10.39 1.61 10.55
C TYR A 203 -11.37 2.54 11.28
N GLY A 204 -11.61 2.26 12.56
CA GLY A 204 -12.28 3.15 13.49
C GLY A 204 -11.29 4.00 14.29
N VAL A 205 -11.79 5.03 14.96
CA VAL A 205 -11.01 5.89 15.86
C VAL A 205 -10.91 5.24 17.24
N GLY A 206 -9.71 5.24 17.82
CA GLY A 206 -9.50 4.65 19.14
C GLY A 206 -9.61 3.12 19.11
N ARG A 207 -9.81 2.52 20.28
CA ARG A 207 -9.82 1.07 20.45
C ARG A 207 -11.12 0.38 20.03
N PHE A 208 -12.26 1.01 20.25
CA PHE A 208 -13.56 0.34 20.19
C PHE A 208 -14.52 0.86 19.15
N GLN A 209 -14.20 1.97 18.52
CA GLN A 209 -15.09 2.53 17.50
C GLN A 209 -14.97 1.74 16.21
N GLN A 210 -16.09 1.29 15.69
CA GLN A 210 -16.13 0.65 14.37
C GLN A 210 -15.74 1.64 13.27
N GLY A 211 -15.05 1.15 12.26
CA GLY A 211 -14.71 1.92 11.09
C GLY A 211 -15.92 2.21 10.22
N THR A 212 -15.83 3.29 9.47
CA THR A 212 -16.85 3.74 8.51
C THR A 212 -16.20 3.96 7.15
N LEU A 213 -17.01 4.05 6.10
CA LEU A 213 -16.59 4.58 4.81
C LEU A 213 -16.68 6.11 4.82
N PRO A 214 -15.77 6.79 4.19
CA PRO A 214 -14.59 6.33 3.46
C PRO A 214 -13.42 5.96 4.39
N PRO A 215 -12.30 5.46 3.83
CA PRO A 215 -11.08 5.22 4.59
C PRO A 215 -10.53 6.47 5.28
N PHE A 216 -9.54 6.29 6.15
CA PHE A 216 -8.96 7.39 6.91
C PHE A 216 -7.97 8.23 6.10
N LEU A 217 -7.75 9.46 6.57
CA LEU A 217 -6.65 10.33 6.18
C LEU A 217 -5.86 10.74 7.43
N ILE A 218 -4.55 10.55 7.40
CA ILE A 218 -3.60 11.11 8.36
C ILE A 218 -2.83 12.23 7.67
N LYS A 219 -2.69 13.37 8.34
CA LYS A 219 -1.79 14.46 7.94
C LYS A 219 -0.55 14.42 8.82
N THR A 220 0.62 14.29 8.21
CA THR A 220 1.90 14.26 8.91
C THR A 220 2.78 15.42 8.49
N ARG A 221 3.76 15.75 9.33
CA ARG A 221 4.81 16.71 9.01
C ARG A 221 6.16 16.04 8.96
N TYR A 222 6.94 16.39 7.97
CA TYR A 222 8.36 16.07 7.97
C TYR A 222 9.00 16.60 9.27
N GLY A 223 9.73 15.73 9.98
CA GLY A 223 10.36 16.08 11.25
C GLY A 223 9.47 15.97 12.49
N GLN A 224 8.27 15.42 12.37
CA GLN A 224 7.38 15.16 13.49
C GLN A 224 7.12 13.66 13.67
N PRO A 225 8.04 12.90 14.28
CA PRO A 225 7.88 11.49 14.50
C PRO A 225 6.58 11.17 15.27
N LEU A 226 5.96 10.06 14.90
CA LEU A 226 4.67 9.69 15.48
C LEU A 226 4.64 8.23 15.92
N ILE A 227 3.70 7.91 16.81
CA ILE A 227 3.27 6.56 17.13
C ILE A 227 1.86 6.35 16.57
N HIS A 228 1.69 5.29 15.81
CA HIS A 228 0.39 4.82 15.38
C HIS A 228 0.08 3.48 16.01
N ARG A 229 -0.77 3.51 17.02
CA ARG A 229 -1.28 2.29 17.66
C ARG A 229 -2.48 1.76 16.89
N ILE A 230 -2.40 0.51 16.50
CA ILE A 230 -3.48 -0.16 15.77
C ILE A 230 -3.93 -1.39 16.56
N TYR A 231 -5.17 -1.38 17.00
CA TYR A 231 -5.84 -2.54 17.60
C TYR A 231 -6.42 -3.43 16.50
N ASN A 232 -6.22 -4.73 16.65
CA ASN A 232 -6.89 -5.71 15.81
C ASN A 232 -8.22 -6.11 16.49
N ASN A 233 -9.32 -5.53 16.02
CA ASN A 233 -10.69 -5.86 16.45
C ASN A 233 -11.43 -6.74 15.41
N LEU A 234 -10.70 -7.38 14.51
CA LEU A 234 -11.27 -8.35 13.58
C LEU A 234 -11.86 -9.53 14.36
N PRO A 235 -12.81 -10.28 13.77
CA PRO A 235 -13.42 -11.41 14.41
C PRO A 235 -12.39 -12.45 14.87
N VAL A 236 -12.58 -13.02 16.06
CA VAL A 236 -11.70 -14.09 16.57
C VAL A 236 -11.86 -15.37 15.76
N LEU A 237 -13.10 -15.68 15.34
CA LEU A 237 -13.37 -16.84 14.50
C LEU A 237 -13.01 -16.53 13.06
N ARG A 238 -12.10 -17.29 12.49
CA ARG A 238 -11.67 -17.17 11.09
C ARG A 238 -12.78 -17.37 10.07
N THR A 239 -13.88 -18.01 10.49
CA THR A 239 -15.09 -18.19 9.69
C THR A 239 -15.90 -16.91 9.49
N ASP A 240 -15.70 -15.92 10.36
CA ASP A 240 -16.50 -14.69 10.38
C ASP A 240 -15.86 -13.64 9.46
N ASN A 241 -15.54 -14.01 8.23
CA ASN A 241 -14.83 -13.18 7.26
C ASN A 241 -15.59 -12.96 5.94
N ASN A 242 -16.86 -13.36 5.89
CA ASN A 242 -17.68 -13.27 4.66
C ASN A 242 -17.03 -13.95 3.44
N GLY A 243 -16.31 -15.05 3.66
CA GLY A 243 -15.79 -15.93 2.61
C GLY A 243 -14.38 -15.63 2.13
N PHE A 244 -13.76 -14.51 2.50
CA PHE A 244 -12.38 -14.17 2.16
C PHE A 244 -11.75 -13.24 3.21
N GLY A 245 -10.42 -13.07 3.16
CA GLY A 245 -9.68 -12.30 4.14
C GLY A 245 -9.25 -13.11 5.36
N ARG A 246 -8.26 -12.60 6.07
CA ARG A 246 -7.73 -13.19 7.32
C ARG A 246 -7.83 -12.20 8.46
N ASN A 247 -8.12 -12.75 9.63
CA ASN A 247 -8.36 -11.96 10.85
C ASN A 247 -7.06 -11.45 11.49
N GLU A 248 -5.91 -11.91 11.03
CA GLU A 248 -4.63 -11.33 11.37
C GLU A 248 -4.39 -10.11 10.48
N THR A 249 -3.75 -9.08 11.01
CA THR A 249 -3.44 -7.84 10.29
C THR A 249 -2.00 -7.42 10.51
N GLN A 250 -1.45 -6.75 9.55
CA GLN A 250 -0.14 -6.09 9.61
C GLN A 250 -0.22 -4.83 8.75
N VAL A 251 0.20 -3.69 9.30
CA VAL A 251 0.12 -2.42 8.56
C VAL A 251 1.49 -2.03 8.04
N HIS A 252 1.57 -1.84 6.74
CA HIS A 252 2.69 -1.23 6.06
C HIS A 252 2.40 0.25 5.81
N PHE A 253 3.35 1.11 6.17
CA PHE A 253 3.33 2.51 5.76
C PHE A 253 4.12 2.65 4.46
N HIS A 254 3.39 2.64 3.37
CA HIS A 254 3.92 2.64 2.02
C HIS A 254 4.60 3.98 1.70
N ASN A 255 5.85 3.92 1.29
CA ASN A 255 6.74 5.04 1.03
C ASN A 255 7.18 5.80 2.29
N ALA A 256 7.36 5.12 3.41
CA ALA A 256 7.93 5.73 4.59
C ALA A 256 9.25 5.09 4.98
N HIS A 257 10.20 5.92 5.39
CA HIS A 257 11.48 5.46 5.89
C HIS A 257 11.36 5.15 7.39
N ASN A 258 11.03 3.91 7.68
CA ASN A 258 10.82 3.41 9.03
C ASN A 258 11.81 2.32 9.38
N GLY A 259 12.07 2.13 10.68
CA GLY A 259 12.74 0.92 11.13
C GLY A 259 11.94 -0.32 10.70
N ALA A 260 12.64 -1.41 10.41
CA ALA A 260 12.04 -2.65 9.93
C ALA A 260 10.93 -3.19 10.86
N GLU A 261 11.02 -2.89 12.15
CA GLU A 261 10.01 -3.22 13.15
C GLU A 261 8.70 -2.44 12.99
N SER A 262 8.71 -1.35 12.24
CA SER A 262 7.53 -0.51 11.98
C SER A 262 7.18 -0.38 10.50
N ASP A 263 7.86 -1.13 9.66
CA ASP A 263 7.63 -1.11 8.21
C ASP A 263 6.43 -1.95 7.77
N GLY A 264 6.03 -2.91 8.58
CA GLY A 264 4.94 -3.81 8.25
C GLY A 264 5.36 -5.00 7.40
N ALA A 265 6.44 -5.68 7.80
CA ALA A 265 6.91 -6.87 7.09
C ALA A 265 5.84 -7.97 7.04
N ALA A 266 5.71 -8.62 5.89
CA ALA A 266 4.58 -9.47 5.54
C ALA A 266 4.25 -10.61 6.52
N ASN A 267 5.25 -11.12 7.25
CA ASN A 267 5.09 -12.21 8.21
C ASN A 267 4.98 -11.74 9.67
N THR A 268 4.82 -10.45 9.92
CA THR A 268 4.82 -9.86 11.27
C THR A 268 3.44 -9.44 11.75
N HIS A 269 2.42 -10.15 11.31
CA HIS A 269 1.04 -9.87 11.64
C HIS A 269 0.72 -10.12 13.12
N HIS A 270 -0.32 -9.48 13.60
CA HIS A 270 -0.84 -9.65 14.95
C HIS A 270 -2.31 -10.06 14.95
N PHE A 271 -2.73 -10.71 16.03
CA PHE A 271 -4.01 -11.41 16.14
C PHE A 271 -5.13 -10.53 16.67
N PRO A 272 -6.40 -10.93 16.47
CA PRO A 272 -7.54 -10.31 17.13
C PRO A 272 -7.35 -10.18 18.64
N GLY A 273 -7.72 -9.02 19.18
CA GLY A 273 -7.58 -8.69 20.60
C GLY A 273 -6.22 -8.13 21.02
N THR A 274 -5.27 -8.04 20.11
CA THR A 274 -3.94 -7.44 20.32
C THR A 274 -3.81 -6.09 19.66
N PHE A 275 -2.73 -5.38 19.94
CA PHE A 275 -2.35 -4.17 19.22
C PHE A 275 -0.88 -4.18 18.87
N TYR A 276 -0.51 -3.34 17.89
CA TYR A 276 0.87 -3.08 17.53
C TYR A 276 1.12 -1.57 17.47
N ASP A 277 2.28 -1.14 17.97
CA ASP A 277 2.71 0.25 17.93
C ASP A 277 3.73 0.45 16.81
N TYR A 278 3.31 1.12 15.77
CA TYR A 278 4.16 1.54 14.67
C TYR A 278 4.77 2.90 15.00
N ARG A 279 6.08 3.00 15.07
CA ARG A 279 6.77 4.27 15.18
C ARG A 279 7.22 4.71 13.80
N TRP A 280 6.62 5.77 13.30
CA TRP A 280 6.95 6.36 12.02
C TRP A 280 7.75 7.62 12.25
N SER A 281 9.01 7.62 11.78
CA SER A 281 9.95 8.71 12.05
C SER A 281 9.62 9.99 11.31
N THR A 282 8.98 9.90 10.13
CA THR A 282 8.63 11.03 9.28
C THR A 282 9.81 11.94 8.96
N THR A 283 11.01 11.39 8.94
CA THR A 283 12.27 12.07 8.63
C THR A 283 13.15 11.13 7.80
N LEU A 284 13.97 11.73 6.96
CA LEU A 284 15.05 11.07 6.24
C LEU A 284 16.36 11.51 6.85
N ALA A 285 16.93 10.70 7.68
CA ALA A 285 18.18 11.01 8.35
C ALA A 285 19.19 9.92 8.03
N ARG A 286 20.04 10.19 7.07
CA ARG A 286 21.13 9.28 6.74
C ARG A 286 21.91 8.95 8.00
N ARG A 287 22.39 7.75 8.05
CA ARG A 287 23.10 7.24 9.19
C ARG A 287 24.39 7.99 9.50
N ASP A 288 25.15 8.32 8.46
CA ASP A 288 26.43 9.03 8.53
C ASP A 288 26.27 10.54 8.61
N LYS A 289 25.06 11.05 8.37
CA LYS A 289 24.76 12.48 8.27
C LYS A 289 23.47 12.81 8.98
N ILE A 290 23.39 12.49 10.27
CA ILE A 290 22.30 13.03 11.09
C ILE A 290 22.53 14.53 11.19
N ASN A 291 21.78 15.26 10.41
CA ASN A 291 21.78 16.70 10.53
C ASN A 291 20.80 17.11 11.63
N THR A 292 21.24 17.02 12.87
CA THR A 292 20.47 17.49 14.02
C THR A 292 20.32 19.02 14.03
N GLN A 293 21.00 19.69 13.14
CA GLN A 293 20.95 21.14 12.92
C GLN A 293 20.61 21.43 11.46
N ALA A 294 19.47 20.92 10.97
CA ALA A 294 19.05 21.21 9.62
C ALA A 294 18.97 22.73 9.42
N THR A 295 19.91 23.24 8.65
CA THR A 295 19.97 24.67 8.33
C THR A 295 19.21 25.04 7.08
N ASP A 296 18.78 24.03 6.30
CA ASP A 296 17.92 24.25 5.15
C ASP A 296 16.46 24.40 5.61
N PRO A 297 15.90 25.61 5.53
CA PRO A 297 14.52 25.83 5.99
C PRO A 297 13.49 25.05 5.19
N ARG A 298 13.84 24.57 3.99
CA ARG A 298 12.94 23.74 3.16
C ARG A 298 12.78 22.34 3.72
N ALA A 299 13.67 21.91 4.60
CA ALA A 299 13.58 20.61 5.27
C ALA A 299 12.60 20.60 6.44
N SER A 300 12.02 21.74 6.81
CA SER A 300 11.29 21.90 8.06
C SER A 300 9.84 22.31 7.85
N GLY A 301 8.99 21.91 8.78
CA GLY A 301 7.63 22.44 8.90
C GLY A 301 7.60 23.74 9.72
N PRO A 302 6.47 24.46 9.76
CA PRO A 302 6.29 25.66 10.57
C PRO A 302 6.37 25.32 12.06
N ASP A 303 7.01 26.19 12.84
CA ASP A 303 7.17 26.04 14.29
C ASP A 303 5.97 26.57 15.09
N GLY A 304 4.95 27.07 14.43
CA GLY A 304 3.78 27.69 15.06
C GLY A 304 3.97 29.16 15.48
N ASN A 305 5.20 29.70 15.38
CA ASN A 305 5.55 31.07 15.75
C ASN A 305 6.00 31.91 14.54
N GLY A 306 5.70 31.47 13.35
CA GLY A 306 6.09 32.12 12.09
C GLY A 306 7.47 31.74 11.57
N GLY A 307 8.17 30.80 12.23
CA GLY A 307 9.44 30.22 11.81
C GLY A 307 9.31 28.78 11.34
N LEU A 308 10.45 28.13 11.22
CA LEU A 308 10.58 26.73 10.82
C LEU A 308 11.34 25.95 11.88
N ILE A 309 10.84 24.76 12.24
CA ILE A 309 11.54 23.84 13.13
C ILE A 309 12.76 23.24 12.42
N ASN A 310 13.86 23.09 13.13
CA ASN A 310 15.01 22.35 12.62
C ASN A 310 14.76 20.85 12.73
N VAL A 311 14.90 20.13 11.62
CA VAL A 311 14.80 18.69 11.56
C VAL A 311 16.01 18.07 10.89
N ALA A 312 16.31 16.85 11.29
CA ALA A 312 17.41 16.10 10.69
C ALA A 312 17.01 15.54 9.32
N GLY A 313 17.95 15.46 8.41
CA GLY A 313 17.86 14.68 7.19
C GLY A 313 17.60 15.41 5.89
N ASP A 314 17.19 14.67 4.89
CA ASP A 314 16.91 15.14 3.54
C ASP A 314 15.40 15.23 3.32
N PHE A 315 14.90 16.40 3.00
CA PHE A 315 13.48 16.65 2.78
C PHE A 315 12.99 16.35 1.36
N ARG A 316 13.88 15.96 0.46
CA ARG A 316 13.56 15.83 -0.98
C ARG A 316 12.80 14.54 -1.33
N GLU A 317 12.69 13.63 -0.38
CA GLU A 317 11.86 12.44 -0.45
C GLU A 317 10.62 12.59 0.42
N ILE A 318 9.67 11.67 0.33
CA ILE A 318 8.44 11.61 1.14
C ILE A 318 7.70 12.95 1.29
N GLN A 319 7.63 13.75 0.24
CA GLN A 319 7.04 15.10 0.27
C GLN A 319 5.61 15.17 -0.27
N GLY A 320 4.97 14.08 -0.50
CA GLY A 320 3.70 14.08 -1.22
C GLY A 320 2.67 13.12 -0.64
N THR A 321 2.21 12.26 -1.50
CA THR A 321 1.11 11.34 -1.23
C THR A 321 1.62 9.96 -0.88
N LEU A 322 1.42 9.58 0.39
CA LEU A 322 1.72 8.26 0.92
C LEU A 322 0.41 7.56 1.30
N TRP A 323 0.50 6.31 1.67
CA TRP A 323 -0.65 5.56 2.15
C TRP A 323 -0.21 4.43 3.10
N ALA A 324 -1.15 3.82 3.78
CA ALA A 324 -0.91 2.66 4.61
C ALA A 324 -1.93 1.58 4.27
N HIS A 325 -1.50 0.33 4.29
CA HIS A 325 -2.38 -0.79 3.95
C HIS A 325 -1.97 -2.06 4.69
N ASP A 326 -2.86 -3.04 4.71
CA ASP A 326 -2.54 -4.36 5.26
C ASP A 326 -1.46 -5.06 4.42
N HIS A 327 -0.59 -5.80 5.10
CA HIS A 327 0.51 -6.52 4.46
C HIS A 327 0.63 -7.97 4.98
N ARG A 328 -0.50 -8.58 5.31
CA ARG A 328 -0.55 -9.96 5.78
C ARG A 328 -0.23 -10.93 4.65
N PHE A 329 0.95 -11.55 4.66
CA PHE A 329 1.40 -12.47 3.62
C PHE A 329 0.37 -13.57 3.31
N PHE A 330 0.17 -13.88 2.05
CA PHE A 330 -0.90 -14.71 1.45
C PHE A 330 -2.31 -14.12 1.50
N PHE A 331 -2.52 -12.99 2.15
CA PHE A 331 -3.84 -12.40 2.34
C PHE A 331 -3.84 -10.88 2.18
N THR A 332 -2.73 -10.31 1.71
CA THR A 332 -2.62 -8.87 1.45
C THR A 332 -3.73 -8.42 0.52
N ALA A 333 -3.92 -9.11 -0.61
CA ALA A 333 -4.96 -8.77 -1.57
C ALA A 333 -6.36 -8.79 -0.96
N GLU A 334 -6.69 -9.84 -0.23
CA GLU A 334 -8.01 -10.01 0.37
C GLU A 334 -8.29 -8.97 1.46
N ASN A 335 -7.30 -8.71 2.34
CA ASN A 335 -7.45 -7.76 3.44
C ASN A 335 -7.49 -6.30 2.94
N VAL A 336 -6.63 -5.94 1.98
CA VAL A 336 -6.67 -4.59 1.38
C VAL A 336 -7.96 -4.38 0.61
N TYR A 337 -8.41 -5.35 -0.18
CA TYR A 337 -9.68 -5.28 -0.88
C TYR A 337 -10.87 -5.06 0.07
N LYS A 338 -10.82 -5.66 1.26
CA LYS A 338 -11.85 -5.43 2.30
C LYS A 338 -11.89 -4.00 2.84
N GLY A 339 -10.85 -3.19 2.65
CA GLY A 339 -10.79 -1.81 3.12
C GLY A 339 -9.70 -1.53 4.16
N ASN A 340 -8.76 -2.46 4.37
CA ASN A 340 -7.66 -2.26 5.31
C ASN A 340 -6.58 -1.35 4.73
N PHE A 341 -6.93 -0.11 4.45
CA PHE A 341 -6.03 0.92 3.92
C PHE A 341 -6.49 2.33 4.31
N GLY A 342 -5.60 3.30 4.14
CA GLY A 342 -5.87 4.73 4.32
C GLY A 342 -4.77 5.59 3.72
N MET A 343 -5.08 6.87 3.52
CA MET A 343 -4.15 7.84 2.93
C MET A 343 -3.36 8.58 3.99
N ILE A 344 -2.15 8.97 3.62
CA ILE A 344 -1.27 9.77 4.46
C ILE A 344 -0.71 10.89 3.60
N ASN A 345 -1.02 12.14 3.96
CA ASN A 345 -0.45 13.31 3.31
C ASN A 345 0.74 13.79 4.13
N MET A 346 1.91 13.82 3.51
CA MET A 346 3.11 14.40 4.10
C MET A 346 3.21 15.87 3.74
N TYR A 347 3.49 16.69 4.72
CA TYR A 347 3.76 18.12 4.58
C TYR A 347 5.15 18.47 5.09
N SER A 348 5.74 19.54 4.55
CA SER A 348 7.10 19.95 4.85
C SER A 348 7.25 21.48 4.80
N GLY A 349 8.44 21.99 4.93
CA GLY A 349 8.70 23.42 4.71
C GLY A 349 8.30 23.90 3.30
N PRO A 350 8.67 23.17 2.24
CA PRO A 350 8.25 23.51 0.87
C PRO A 350 6.77 23.28 0.57
N ASP A 351 6.13 22.30 1.17
CA ASP A 351 4.70 22.01 0.95
C ASP A 351 3.98 21.98 2.29
N ARG A 352 3.54 23.15 2.74
CA ARG A 352 2.87 23.30 4.05
C ARG A 352 1.38 22.98 4.00
N GLY A 353 0.81 22.79 2.81
CA GLY A 353 -0.64 22.70 2.70
C GLY A 353 -1.34 23.98 3.19
N ASN A 354 -0.76 25.14 2.91
CA ASN A 354 -1.34 26.45 3.15
C ASN A 354 -0.98 27.36 1.97
N GLU A 355 -1.95 27.67 1.14
CA GLU A 355 -1.76 28.39 -0.12
C GLU A 355 -1.55 29.89 0.04
N THR A 356 -1.84 30.46 1.22
CA THR A 356 -1.67 31.90 1.50
C THR A 356 -0.32 32.22 2.15
N HIS A 357 0.32 31.26 2.80
CA HIS A 357 1.59 31.48 3.47
C HIS A 357 2.71 31.67 2.44
N ASN A 358 3.18 32.91 2.31
CA ASN A 358 4.16 33.32 1.30
C ASN A 358 5.47 33.84 1.97
N ASP A 359 6.36 32.91 2.29
CA ASP A 359 7.67 33.19 2.89
C ASP A 359 8.85 32.96 1.91
N GLY A 360 8.55 32.69 0.64
CA GLY A 360 9.54 32.35 -0.38
C GLY A 360 10.03 30.91 -0.34
N ILE A 361 9.54 30.08 0.60
CA ILE A 361 9.88 28.67 0.77
C ILE A 361 8.70 27.78 0.40
N ASN A 362 7.53 28.10 0.94
CA ASN A 362 6.29 27.37 0.69
C ASN A 362 5.88 27.49 -0.79
N LEU A 363 5.66 26.38 -1.43
CA LEU A 363 5.27 26.30 -2.85
C LEU A 363 3.86 26.86 -3.09
N ARG A 364 3.04 26.97 -2.06
CA ARG A 364 1.66 27.49 -2.13
C ARG A 364 0.77 26.72 -3.09
N LEU A 365 0.96 25.41 -3.16
CA LEU A 365 0.10 24.53 -3.96
C LEU A 365 -1.36 24.60 -3.49
N PRO A 366 -2.35 24.34 -4.37
CA PRO A 366 -3.74 24.37 -3.99
C PRO A 366 -4.03 23.49 -2.77
N SER A 367 -4.54 24.07 -1.70
CA SER A 367 -4.77 23.37 -0.43
C SER A 367 -5.91 24.00 0.39
N GLY A 368 -5.87 25.28 0.60
CA GLY A 368 -6.71 26.07 1.49
C GLY A 368 -5.87 26.93 2.42
N SER A 369 -6.54 27.70 3.29
CA SER A 369 -5.90 28.69 4.15
C SER A 369 -6.52 28.80 5.56
N LEU A 370 -7.48 27.96 5.90
CA LEU A 370 -8.17 28.03 7.19
C LEU A 370 -7.34 27.43 8.35
N LEU A 371 -6.38 26.57 8.01
CA LEU A 371 -5.44 25.98 8.96
C LEU A 371 -4.02 26.46 8.66
N ASP A 372 -3.17 26.48 9.68
CA ASP A 372 -1.76 26.86 9.52
C ASP A 372 -1.01 25.93 8.58
N TYR A 373 -1.37 24.63 8.57
CA TYR A 373 -0.82 23.65 7.65
C TYR A 373 -1.82 22.53 7.33
N GLY A 374 -1.58 21.83 6.24
CA GLY A 374 -2.31 20.62 5.88
C GLY A 374 -3.78 20.86 5.59
N ASN A 375 -4.13 21.99 4.99
CA ASN A 375 -5.47 22.23 4.50
C ASN A 375 -5.78 21.23 3.38
N VAL A 376 -7.00 20.69 3.39
CA VAL A 376 -7.48 19.72 2.39
C VAL A 376 -8.75 20.16 1.68
N ASP A 377 -9.18 21.38 1.86
CA ASP A 377 -10.34 21.92 1.14
C ASP A 377 -10.14 21.85 -0.38
N PHE A 378 -8.94 22.18 -0.85
CA PHE A 378 -8.54 22.18 -2.26
C PHE A 378 -7.35 21.23 -2.55
N ASP A 379 -6.92 20.42 -1.57
CA ASP A 379 -5.96 19.34 -1.68
C ASP A 379 -6.69 18.01 -1.37
N VAL A 380 -7.11 17.30 -2.41
CA VAL A 380 -8.14 16.27 -2.35
C VAL A 380 -7.55 14.90 -2.65
N ASN A 381 -7.72 13.96 -1.74
CA ASN A 381 -7.33 12.57 -1.96
C ASN A 381 -8.41 11.82 -2.75
N LEU A 382 -7.99 11.11 -3.79
CA LEU A 382 -8.80 10.22 -4.61
C LEU A 382 -8.22 8.80 -4.54
N ILE A 383 -8.91 7.90 -3.88
CA ILE A 383 -8.58 6.47 -3.89
C ILE A 383 -9.44 5.81 -4.96
N ILE A 384 -8.81 5.32 -6.01
CA ILE A 384 -9.50 4.69 -7.14
C ILE A 384 -9.29 3.18 -7.04
N SER A 385 -10.37 2.44 -7.00
CA SER A 385 -10.36 0.98 -6.97
C SER A 385 -11.52 0.40 -7.78
N ASP A 386 -11.37 -0.85 -8.17
CA ASP A 386 -12.45 -1.63 -8.74
C ASP A 386 -12.97 -2.65 -7.72
N ALA A 387 -14.20 -3.06 -7.90
CA ALA A 387 -14.89 -3.96 -6.99
C ALA A 387 -15.87 -4.87 -7.73
N ALA A 388 -16.19 -5.99 -7.11
CA ALA A 388 -17.29 -6.85 -7.50
C ALA A 388 -18.13 -7.20 -6.28
N THR A 389 -19.41 -7.47 -6.50
CA THR A 389 -20.33 -7.93 -5.46
C THR A 389 -21.00 -9.23 -5.85
N ASP A 390 -21.43 -9.96 -4.86
CA ASP A 390 -22.30 -11.13 -5.04
C ASP A 390 -23.75 -10.69 -5.42
N PRO A 391 -24.66 -11.62 -5.74
CA PRO A 391 -26.04 -11.27 -6.10
C PRO A 391 -26.81 -10.54 -5.00
N THR A 392 -26.36 -10.59 -3.76
CA THR A 392 -26.96 -9.89 -2.63
C THR A 392 -26.33 -8.50 -2.39
N GLY A 393 -25.33 -8.11 -3.18
CA GLY A 393 -24.65 -6.83 -3.10
C GLY A 393 -23.54 -6.78 -2.07
N GLN A 394 -23.10 -7.92 -1.51
CA GLN A 394 -21.97 -7.98 -0.60
C GLN A 394 -20.65 -8.09 -1.38
N TYR A 395 -19.56 -7.55 -0.84
CA TYR A 395 -18.24 -7.67 -1.46
C TYR A 395 -17.92 -9.13 -1.81
N PHE A 396 -17.36 -9.31 -2.99
CA PHE A 396 -16.91 -10.59 -3.52
C PHE A 396 -15.46 -10.46 -4.02
N PHE A 397 -14.63 -11.43 -3.70
CA PHE A 397 -13.26 -11.55 -4.17
C PHE A 397 -13.01 -12.95 -4.72
N ASP A 398 -12.46 -13.05 -5.94
CA ASP A 398 -12.10 -14.35 -6.52
C ASP A 398 -10.68 -14.73 -6.12
N ILE A 399 -10.55 -15.54 -5.07
CA ILE A 399 -9.25 -16.03 -4.57
C ILE A 399 -8.60 -17.06 -5.48
N PHE A 400 -9.29 -17.53 -6.53
CA PHE A 400 -8.79 -18.54 -7.46
C PHE A 400 -8.12 -17.93 -8.68
N ASP A 401 -8.32 -16.66 -8.95
CA ASP A 401 -7.69 -15.99 -10.06
C ASP A 401 -6.25 -15.60 -9.71
N THR A 402 -5.30 -16.42 -10.14
CA THR A 402 -3.88 -16.19 -9.90
C THR A 402 -3.25 -15.22 -10.90
N ASP A 403 -3.97 -14.85 -11.95
CA ASP A 403 -3.53 -13.88 -12.95
C ASP A 403 -3.80 -12.44 -12.51
N GLY A 404 -4.76 -12.26 -11.60
CA GLY A 404 -5.12 -10.99 -11.01
C GLY A 404 -6.63 -10.74 -11.00
N PHE A 405 -7.14 -10.21 -9.90
CA PHE A 405 -8.55 -9.91 -9.71
C PHE A 405 -8.95 -8.59 -10.37
N LEU A 406 -10.04 -8.61 -11.11
CA LEU A 406 -10.67 -7.42 -11.69
C LEU A 406 -12.14 -7.34 -11.28
N GLY A 407 -12.55 -6.17 -10.79
CA GLY A 407 -13.95 -5.85 -10.53
C GLY A 407 -14.66 -5.22 -11.74
N ASP A 408 -15.97 -5.20 -11.71
CA ASP A 408 -16.84 -4.61 -12.75
C ASP A 408 -17.49 -3.28 -12.31
N MET A 409 -17.22 -2.84 -11.09
CA MET A 409 -17.63 -1.53 -10.59
C MET A 409 -16.39 -0.69 -10.27
N VAL A 410 -16.47 0.62 -10.47
CA VAL A 410 -15.40 1.53 -10.08
C VAL A 410 -15.84 2.36 -8.89
N PHE A 411 -14.99 2.40 -7.88
CA PHE A 411 -15.17 3.20 -6.68
C PHE A 411 -14.14 4.33 -6.61
N VAL A 412 -14.59 5.48 -6.14
CA VAL A 412 -13.73 6.59 -5.73
C VAL A 412 -14.01 6.85 -4.25
N ASN A 413 -12.97 6.73 -3.42
CA ASN A 413 -13.09 6.79 -1.96
C ASN A 413 -14.15 5.82 -1.41
N MET A 414 -14.20 4.60 -1.98
CA MET A 414 -15.19 3.56 -1.68
C MET A 414 -16.66 3.96 -1.92
N ALA A 415 -16.91 4.90 -2.80
CA ALA A 415 -18.24 5.26 -3.28
C ALA A 415 -18.36 4.94 -4.78
N TYR A 416 -19.45 4.33 -5.20
CA TYR A 416 -19.69 3.97 -6.59
C TYR A 416 -19.90 5.21 -7.46
N ALA A 417 -18.98 5.46 -8.38
CA ALA A 417 -19.01 6.52 -9.39
C ALA A 417 -19.66 7.83 -8.90
N PRO A 418 -19.09 8.51 -7.89
CA PRO A 418 -19.71 9.67 -7.26
C PRO A 418 -19.56 10.97 -8.05
N PHE A 419 -20.11 12.07 -7.54
CA PHE A 419 -19.78 13.42 -7.99
C PHE A 419 -19.09 14.23 -6.88
N MET A 420 -18.31 15.23 -7.27
CA MET A 420 -17.68 16.19 -6.37
C MET A 420 -18.03 17.61 -6.81
N GLU A 421 -18.51 18.44 -5.88
CA GLU A 421 -18.68 19.87 -6.10
C GLU A 421 -17.34 20.58 -5.96
N VAL A 422 -17.03 21.46 -6.90
CA VAL A 422 -15.78 22.23 -6.94
C VAL A 422 -16.08 23.71 -7.21
N LEU A 423 -15.30 24.60 -6.61
CA LEU A 423 -15.30 26.02 -6.95
C LEU A 423 -14.53 26.25 -8.27
N PRO A 424 -14.79 27.35 -8.99
CA PRO A 424 -14.03 27.74 -10.19
C PRO A 424 -12.65 28.27 -9.81
N ARG A 425 -11.76 27.38 -9.35
CA ARG A 425 -10.38 27.65 -8.92
C ARG A 425 -9.50 26.42 -9.12
N LYS A 426 -8.21 26.50 -8.77
CA LYS A 426 -7.30 25.36 -8.80
C LYS A 426 -7.53 24.41 -7.62
N TYR A 427 -7.45 23.11 -7.92
CA TYR A 427 -7.48 22.00 -6.97
C TYR A 427 -6.27 21.09 -7.23
N ARG A 428 -5.63 20.60 -6.16
CA ARG A 428 -4.72 19.48 -6.19
C ARG A 428 -5.50 18.20 -5.94
N PHE A 429 -5.27 17.20 -6.77
CA PHE A 429 -5.80 15.84 -6.55
C PHE A 429 -4.64 14.89 -6.33
N ARG A 430 -4.71 14.14 -5.24
CA ARG A 430 -3.78 13.08 -4.86
C ARG A 430 -4.42 11.75 -5.18
N ILE A 431 -3.97 11.12 -6.25
CA ILE A 431 -4.62 9.95 -6.86
C ILE A 431 -3.84 8.69 -6.49
N LEU A 432 -4.47 7.78 -5.77
CA LEU A 432 -3.95 6.45 -5.46
C LEU A 432 -4.65 5.40 -6.32
N ALA A 433 -3.88 4.57 -7.01
CA ALA A 433 -4.37 3.35 -7.66
C ALA A 433 -4.45 2.22 -6.62
N ALA A 434 -5.61 2.03 -6.02
CA ALA A 434 -5.84 1.09 -4.91
C ALA A 434 -6.55 -0.21 -5.33
N SER A 435 -6.51 -0.55 -6.59
CA SER A 435 -6.98 -1.85 -7.09
C SER A 435 -6.03 -2.97 -6.72
N MET A 436 -6.51 -4.21 -6.73
CA MET A 436 -5.66 -5.37 -6.46
C MET A 436 -4.78 -5.74 -7.66
N SER A 437 -5.31 -5.53 -8.88
CA SER A 437 -4.61 -5.89 -10.12
C SER A 437 -4.90 -4.95 -11.29
N ARG A 438 -5.92 -4.09 -11.19
CA ARG A 438 -6.31 -3.19 -12.28
C ARG A 438 -5.38 -1.99 -12.37
N PHE A 439 -4.99 -1.68 -13.61
CA PHE A 439 -4.29 -0.44 -13.98
C PHE A 439 -5.29 0.64 -14.39
N TRP A 440 -4.87 1.88 -14.25
CA TRP A 440 -5.69 3.04 -14.60
C TRP A 440 -4.97 3.94 -15.59
N GLN A 441 -5.71 4.58 -16.48
CA GLN A 441 -5.21 5.67 -17.31
C GLN A 441 -6.25 6.77 -17.40
N LEU A 442 -6.01 7.85 -16.70
CA LEU A 442 -7.03 8.84 -16.40
C LEU A 442 -6.90 10.09 -17.28
N ALA A 443 -8.03 10.57 -17.74
CA ALA A 443 -8.18 11.87 -18.40
C ALA A 443 -9.38 12.61 -17.81
N ILE A 444 -9.43 13.92 -17.99
CA ILE A 444 -10.60 14.72 -17.60
C ILE A 444 -11.27 15.21 -18.89
N ALA A 445 -12.56 14.98 -19.01
CA ALA A 445 -13.38 15.45 -20.13
C ALA A 445 -14.19 16.68 -19.72
N ASP A 446 -14.23 17.69 -20.59
CA ASP A 446 -15.14 18.83 -20.50
C ASP A 446 -16.59 18.40 -20.87
N PRO A 447 -17.60 19.28 -20.73
CA PRO A 447 -18.97 18.97 -21.12
C PRO A 447 -19.17 18.60 -22.59
N ASN A 448 -18.20 18.92 -23.47
CA ASN A 448 -18.22 18.60 -24.90
C ASN A 448 -17.44 17.33 -25.24
N GLY A 449 -16.87 16.66 -24.22
CA GLY A 449 -16.04 15.48 -24.39
C GLY A 449 -14.62 15.76 -24.88
N ASN A 450 -14.12 16.98 -24.75
CA ASN A 450 -12.72 17.31 -25.05
C ASN A 450 -11.87 17.12 -23.80
N ALA A 451 -10.59 16.75 -24.01
CA ALA A 451 -9.66 16.57 -22.91
C ALA A 451 -9.27 17.91 -22.26
N VAL A 452 -9.35 17.98 -20.94
CA VAL A 452 -8.96 19.13 -20.12
C VAL A 452 -7.50 18.98 -19.70
N PRO A 453 -6.63 19.97 -19.99
CA PRO A 453 -5.25 19.92 -19.53
C PRO A 453 -5.16 20.16 -18.02
N PHE A 454 -4.21 19.47 -17.40
CA PHE A 454 -3.85 19.61 -15.99
C PHE A 454 -2.32 19.58 -15.80
N GLN A 455 -1.85 19.99 -14.63
CA GLN A 455 -0.42 19.93 -14.27
C GLN A 455 -0.16 18.68 -13.45
N PHE A 456 0.75 17.83 -13.89
CA PHE A 456 1.28 16.72 -13.09
C PHE A 456 2.43 17.26 -12.24
N ILE A 457 2.38 17.01 -10.91
CA ILE A 457 3.29 17.65 -9.95
C ILE A 457 4.02 16.67 -9.03
N ALA A 458 3.56 15.43 -8.90
CA ALA A 458 4.24 14.43 -8.06
C ALA A 458 3.95 13.00 -8.54
N ASN A 459 4.91 12.12 -8.27
CA ASN A 459 4.84 10.68 -8.51
C ASN A 459 5.30 9.95 -7.24
N ASP A 460 4.57 8.94 -6.80
CA ASP A 460 4.88 8.06 -5.66
C ASP A 460 5.38 8.84 -4.42
N GLY A 461 4.67 9.91 -4.06
CA GLY A 461 5.04 10.71 -2.89
C GLY A 461 6.18 11.71 -3.10
N ASN A 462 6.72 11.82 -4.31
CA ASN A 462 7.85 12.70 -4.63
C ASN A 462 7.45 13.76 -5.64
N LEU A 463 7.76 15.03 -5.36
CA LEU A 463 7.56 16.13 -6.30
C LEU A 463 8.44 15.95 -7.55
N VAL A 464 7.89 16.23 -8.72
CA VAL A 464 8.69 16.35 -9.94
C VAL A 464 9.48 17.67 -9.92
N VAL A 465 10.60 17.71 -10.65
CA VAL A 465 11.42 18.95 -10.69
C VAL A 465 10.63 20.10 -11.29
N ASN A 466 9.97 19.87 -12.40
CA ASN A 466 9.14 20.85 -13.09
C ASN A 466 7.74 20.27 -13.34
N PRO A 467 6.66 21.03 -13.15
CA PRO A 467 5.32 20.60 -13.49
C PRO A 467 5.22 20.21 -14.97
N ILE A 468 4.47 19.15 -15.26
CA ILE A 468 4.27 18.63 -16.60
C ILE A 468 2.81 18.83 -17.01
N THR A 469 2.57 19.54 -18.11
CA THR A 469 1.20 19.69 -18.63
C THR A 469 0.80 18.46 -19.41
N LEU A 470 -0.25 17.81 -18.97
CA LEU A 470 -0.81 16.60 -19.60
C LEU A 470 -2.30 16.78 -19.84
N THR A 471 -2.86 15.98 -20.76
CA THR A 471 -4.31 15.83 -20.98
C THR A 471 -4.78 14.42 -20.62
N THR A 472 -3.86 13.50 -20.48
CA THR A 472 -4.07 12.11 -20.04
C THR A 472 -2.87 11.71 -19.22
N LEU A 473 -3.09 11.05 -18.09
CA LEU A 473 -2.03 10.47 -17.28
C LEU A 473 -1.41 9.26 -17.99
N ASP A 474 -0.19 8.93 -17.61
CA ASP A 474 0.39 7.64 -17.96
C ASP A 474 -0.39 6.50 -17.30
N GLN A 475 -0.18 5.28 -17.77
CA GLN A 475 -0.79 4.11 -17.16
C GLN A 475 -0.26 3.94 -15.75
N GLN A 476 -1.13 4.08 -14.78
CA GLN A 476 -0.85 3.98 -13.36
C GLN A 476 -1.08 2.54 -12.89
N GLY A 477 -0.05 1.89 -12.40
CA GLY A 477 -0.13 0.57 -11.78
C GLY A 477 -0.67 0.61 -10.37
N THR A 478 -0.95 -0.56 -9.82
CA THR A 478 -1.40 -0.68 -8.42
C THR A 478 -0.35 -0.11 -7.46
N ALA A 479 -0.81 0.64 -6.47
CA ALA A 479 -0.03 1.39 -5.48
C ALA A 479 0.68 2.66 -5.98
N GLU A 480 0.75 2.94 -7.26
CA GLU A 480 1.30 4.21 -7.73
C GLU A 480 0.41 5.38 -7.29
N ARG A 481 1.03 6.49 -6.92
CA ARG A 481 0.34 7.74 -6.55
C ARG A 481 0.74 8.84 -7.51
N TYR A 482 -0.24 9.54 -8.06
CA TYR A 482 -0.04 10.68 -8.94
C TYR A 482 -0.72 11.91 -8.36
N ASP A 483 0.02 13.02 -8.23
CA ASP A 483 -0.59 14.29 -7.83
C ASP A 483 -0.71 15.20 -9.05
N ILE A 484 -1.91 15.73 -9.26
CA ILE A 484 -2.20 16.65 -10.36
C ILE A 484 -2.88 17.94 -9.85
N VAL A 485 -2.69 19.03 -10.58
CA VAL A 485 -3.43 20.27 -10.35
C VAL A 485 -4.35 20.55 -11.55
N VAL A 486 -5.63 20.69 -11.25
CA VAL A 486 -6.70 21.01 -12.22
C VAL A 486 -7.19 22.43 -11.97
N ASP A 487 -7.33 23.22 -13.03
CA ASP A 487 -7.82 24.60 -12.97
C ASP A 487 -9.27 24.69 -13.44
N PHE A 488 -10.20 24.68 -12.50
CA PHE A 488 -11.64 24.82 -12.78
C PHE A 488 -12.07 26.27 -13.01
N SER A 489 -11.21 27.28 -12.83
CA SER A 489 -11.56 28.68 -13.12
C SER A 489 -11.89 28.93 -14.59
N LYS A 490 -11.49 28.02 -15.47
CA LYS A 490 -11.79 28.04 -16.91
C LYS A 490 -13.21 27.61 -17.25
N PHE A 491 -14.01 27.21 -16.28
CA PHE A 491 -15.34 26.67 -16.48
C PHE A 491 -16.36 27.47 -15.66
N SER A 492 -17.50 27.75 -16.27
CA SER A 492 -18.58 28.47 -15.61
C SER A 492 -19.30 27.62 -14.55
N ILE A 493 -19.88 28.26 -13.56
CA ILE A 493 -20.78 27.60 -12.61
C ILE A 493 -21.88 26.87 -13.38
N GLY A 494 -22.15 25.62 -12.99
CA GLY A 494 -23.06 24.70 -13.67
C GLY A 494 -22.36 23.72 -14.62
N SER A 495 -21.09 23.97 -14.98
CA SER A 495 -20.31 23.03 -15.81
C SER A 495 -20.12 21.70 -15.10
N ARG A 496 -20.11 20.61 -15.87
CA ARG A 496 -19.87 19.26 -15.40
C ARG A 496 -18.72 18.65 -16.18
N LEU A 497 -17.63 18.35 -15.48
CA LEU A 497 -16.46 17.67 -16.03
C LEU A 497 -16.44 16.23 -15.52
N THR A 498 -15.85 15.34 -16.28
CA THR A 498 -15.81 13.91 -15.89
C THR A 498 -14.38 13.41 -15.86
N LEU A 499 -13.96 12.83 -14.74
CA LEU A 499 -12.77 12.01 -14.67
C LEU A 499 -13.08 10.66 -15.31
N VAL A 500 -12.27 10.28 -16.29
CA VAL A 500 -12.54 9.14 -17.17
C VAL A 500 -11.38 8.17 -17.12
N ASN A 501 -11.64 6.90 -16.89
CA ASN A 501 -10.69 5.85 -17.17
C ASN A 501 -10.75 5.50 -18.66
N THR A 502 -9.64 5.64 -19.37
CA THR A 502 -9.51 5.34 -20.80
C THR A 502 -8.84 3.99 -21.07
N LEU A 503 -8.35 3.31 -20.04
CA LEU A 503 -7.60 2.07 -20.16
C LEU A 503 -8.53 0.87 -20.06
N GLN A 504 -8.54 0.06 -21.10
CA GLN A 504 -9.24 -1.22 -21.11
C GLN A 504 -8.33 -2.31 -20.55
N GLN A 505 -8.87 -3.13 -19.66
CA GLN A 505 -8.22 -4.31 -19.13
C GLN A 505 -9.25 -5.41 -18.93
N THR A 506 -9.13 -6.49 -19.68
CA THR A 506 -10.13 -7.56 -19.74
C THR A 506 -9.71 -8.84 -19.02
N ASP A 507 -8.46 -8.90 -18.58
CA ASP A 507 -7.96 -9.96 -17.68
C ASP A 507 -6.97 -9.39 -16.65
N GLY A 508 -6.63 -10.17 -15.62
CA GLY A 508 -5.74 -9.74 -14.55
C GLY A 508 -4.28 -9.60 -14.93
N ARG A 509 -3.88 -9.94 -16.15
CA ARG A 509 -2.48 -10.06 -16.55
C ARG A 509 -1.84 -8.73 -16.86
N LYS A 510 -2.52 -7.91 -17.63
CA LYS A 510 -2.00 -6.63 -18.13
C LYS A 510 -3.10 -5.78 -18.74
N PRO A 511 -2.88 -4.47 -18.89
CA PRO A 511 -3.75 -3.64 -19.71
C PRO A 511 -3.79 -4.10 -21.18
N ASP A 512 -4.94 -3.94 -21.82
CA ASP A 512 -5.13 -4.18 -23.25
C ASP A 512 -4.76 -2.94 -24.07
N ASN A 513 -5.67 -1.98 -24.13
CA ASN A 513 -5.55 -0.79 -24.96
C ASN A 513 -6.02 0.46 -24.23
N GLN A 514 -5.41 1.60 -24.55
CA GLN A 514 -6.00 2.89 -24.28
C GLN A 514 -7.04 3.20 -25.36
N LEU A 515 -8.25 3.53 -24.94
CA LEU A 515 -9.31 3.97 -25.83
C LEU A 515 -9.28 5.50 -26.02
N PRO A 516 -9.69 6.01 -27.21
CA PRO A 516 -9.95 7.43 -27.36
C PRO A 516 -10.96 7.94 -26.33
N LEU A 517 -10.73 9.13 -25.76
CA LEU A 517 -11.54 9.68 -24.67
C LEU A 517 -13.06 9.66 -24.97
N ARG A 518 -13.46 10.01 -26.19
CA ARG A 518 -14.87 10.01 -26.60
C ARG A 518 -15.46 8.61 -26.66
N GLN A 519 -14.68 7.62 -27.09
CA GLN A 519 -15.11 6.22 -27.10
C GLN A 519 -15.27 5.69 -25.66
N ALA A 520 -14.32 6.00 -24.77
CA ALA A 520 -14.41 5.64 -23.37
C ALA A 520 -15.66 6.26 -22.71
N LEU A 521 -15.96 7.52 -22.98
CA LEU A 521 -17.16 8.20 -22.47
C LEU A 521 -18.47 7.60 -23.00
N ALA A 522 -18.49 7.13 -24.24
CA ALA A 522 -19.68 6.53 -24.85
C ALA A 522 -19.99 5.13 -24.29
N GLY A 523 -19.04 4.51 -23.55
CA GLY A 523 -19.20 3.15 -23.05
C GLY A 523 -19.10 2.08 -24.13
N ASP A 524 -18.55 2.43 -25.30
CA ASP A 524 -18.31 1.49 -26.40
C ASP A 524 -17.03 0.72 -26.18
N ASN A 525 -17.09 -0.25 -25.29
CA ASN A 525 -15.96 -1.08 -24.88
C ASN A 525 -16.43 -2.38 -24.23
N ASN A 526 -15.50 -3.30 -23.95
CA ASN A 526 -15.77 -4.60 -23.32
C ASN A 526 -15.40 -4.63 -21.81
N ASP A 527 -14.93 -3.52 -21.25
CA ASP A 527 -14.52 -3.43 -19.85
C ASP A 527 -15.42 -2.43 -19.11
N PRO A 528 -16.24 -2.87 -18.14
CA PRO A 528 -17.16 -2.00 -17.41
C PRO A 528 -16.46 -0.92 -16.57
N ALA A 529 -15.16 -1.05 -16.31
CA ALA A 529 -14.39 -0.04 -15.59
C ALA A 529 -13.90 1.12 -16.48
N VAL A 530 -14.06 1.01 -17.81
CA VAL A 530 -13.79 2.11 -18.73
C VAL A 530 -14.94 3.10 -18.72
N GLY A 531 -14.62 4.39 -18.82
CA GLY A 531 -15.60 5.47 -18.86
C GLY A 531 -15.54 6.40 -17.66
N GLY A 532 -16.58 7.14 -17.45
CA GLY A 532 -16.67 8.12 -16.35
C GLY A 532 -16.70 7.44 -14.98
N ILE A 533 -15.79 7.88 -14.09
CA ILE A 533 -15.64 7.34 -12.74
C ILE A 533 -15.93 8.36 -11.63
N LEU A 534 -15.74 9.66 -11.90
CA LEU A 534 -16.05 10.77 -10.99
C LEU A 534 -16.52 11.96 -11.82
N GLN A 535 -17.56 12.65 -11.36
CA GLN A 535 -18.04 13.89 -12.01
C GLN A 535 -17.74 15.11 -11.14
N PHE A 536 -17.00 16.08 -11.66
CA PHE A 536 -16.83 17.38 -11.04
C PHE A 536 -17.97 18.32 -11.45
N ARG A 537 -18.53 19.02 -10.48
CA ARG A 537 -19.61 20.01 -10.68
C ARG A 537 -19.13 21.37 -10.21
N VAL A 538 -18.98 22.30 -11.13
CA VAL A 538 -18.56 23.66 -10.80
C VAL A 538 -19.72 24.41 -10.15
N VAL A 539 -19.55 24.85 -8.90
CA VAL A 539 -20.59 25.47 -8.08
C VAL A 539 -20.14 26.81 -7.50
N GLY A 540 -21.10 27.60 -6.99
CA GLY A 540 -20.83 28.90 -6.39
C GLY A 540 -20.30 28.87 -4.96
N SER A 541 -20.54 27.77 -4.25
CA SER A 541 -20.08 27.60 -2.87
C SER A 541 -19.93 26.11 -2.51
N VAL A 542 -19.02 25.80 -1.57
CA VAL A 542 -18.83 24.45 -0.97
C VAL A 542 -18.63 24.60 0.52
N GLN A 543 -18.90 23.52 1.27
CA GLN A 543 -18.56 23.45 2.69
C GLN A 543 -17.10 23.09 2.88
N SER A 544 -16.42 23.80 3.80
CA SER A 544 -15.05 23.44 4.19
C SER A 544 -15.00 22.08 4.86
N VAL A 545 -13.99 21.31 4.50
CA VAL A 545 -13.63 20.04 5.15
C VAL A 545 -12.68 20.31 6.32
N ASP A 546 -11.87 21.34 6.21
CA ASP A 546 -10.88 21.71 7.24
C ASP A 546 -11.54 22.29 8.48
N VAL A 547 -12.56 23.12 8.30
CA VAL A 547 -13.29 23.77 9.41
C VAL A 547 -14.80 23.58 9.22
N PRO A 548 -15.41 22.63 9.95
CA PRO A 548 -16.84 22.38 9.85
C PRO A 548 -17.69 23.65 10.09
N GLY A 549 -18.71 23.84 9.27
CA GLY A 549 -19.62 24.98 9.36
C GLY A 549 -19.15 26.24 8.61
N VAL A 550 -17.96 26.23 8.02
CA VAL A 550 -17.48 27.32 7.16
C VAL A 550 -17.86 27.04 5.72
N THR A 551 -18.44 28.05 5.06
CA THR A 551 -18.75 28.01 3.62
C THR A 551 -17.70 28.78 2.84
N LEU A 552 -17.15 28.14 1.81
CA LEU A 552 -16.20 28.72 0.86
C LEU A 552 -16.95 29.12 -0.41
N PHE A 553 -16.61 30.27 -0.97
CA PHE A 553 -17.34 30.85 -2.09
C PHE A 553 -16.44 31.00 -3.33
N SER A 554 -17.08 30.91 -4.50
CA SER A 554 -16.43 31.14 -5.81
C SER A 554 -15.92 32.57 -6.01
N THR A 555 -16.38 33.51 -5.20
CA THR A 555 -15.91 34.90 -5.22
C THR A 555 -14.62 35.12 -4.42
N SER A 556 -14.19 34.13 -3.62
CA SER A 556 -12.94 34.23 -2.89
C SER A 556 -11.76 34.09 -3.84
N PRO A 557 -10.69 34.89 -3.64
CA PRO A 557 -9.48 34.77 -4.47
C PRO A 557 -8.85 33.37 -4.42
N ASP A 558 -8.26 32.96 -5.53
CA ASP A 558 -7.39 31.77 -5.59
C ASP A 558 -5.92 32.21 -5.49
N PRO A 559 -5.30 32.20 -4.29
CA PRO A 559 -3.91 32.59 -4.10
C PRO A 559 -2.92 31.48 -4.44
N SER A 560 -3.41 30.29 -4.78
CA SER A 560 -2.56 29.15 -5.06
C SER A 560 -1.76 29.32 -6.34
N VAL A 561 -0.58 28.74 -6.35
CA VAL A 561 0.33 28.73 -7.50
C VAL A 561 0.81 27.31 -7.81
N VAL A 562 1.23 27.09 -9.03
CA VAL A 562 2.07 25.94 -9.39
C VAL A 562 3.40 26.50 -9.88
N PRO A 563 4.44 26.50 -9.04
CA PRO A 563 5.74 27.06 -9.42
C PRO A 563 6.36 26.33 -10.60
N ALA A 564 7.17 27.01 -11.40
CA ALA A 564 7.88 26.40 -12.50
C ALA A 564 8.93 25.36 -12.03
N VAL A 565 9.39 25.47 -10.80
CA VAL A 565 10.31 24.51 -10.16
C VAL A 565 9.71 24.13 -8.81
N LEU A 566 9.50 22.83 -8.60
CA LEU A 566 8.90 22.28 -7.37
C LEU A 566 9.98 21.74 -6.42
N THR A 567 11.03 21.13 -6.97
CA THR A 567 12.10 20.52 -6.19
C THR A 567 13.41 20.52 -6.97
N GLN A 568 14.48 20.08 -6.34
CA GLN A 568 15.79 19.97 -6.98
C GLN A 568 15.99 18.58 -7.56
N GLN A 569 16.62 18.53 -8.73
CA GLN A 569 17.03 17.27 -9.33
C GLN A 569 18.14 16.62 -8.49
N ILE A 570 18.02 15.30 -8.32
CA ILE A 570 19.05 14.48 -7.71
C ILE A 570 19.98 13.95 -8.80
N PRO A 571 21.30 14.13 -8.65
CA PRO A 571 22.24 13.68 -9.68
C PRO A 571 22.32 12.15 -9.73
N ILE A 572 22.43 11.62 -10.93
CA ILE A 572 22.84 10.23 -11.14
C ILE A 572 24.35 10.17 -11.01
N VAL A 573 24.83 9.27 -10.18
CA VAL A 573 26.26 9.07 -9.90
C VAL A 573 26.66 7.62 -10.12
N ALA A 574 27.96 7.35 -10.20
CA ALA A 574 28.46 5.99 -10.33
C ALA A 574 28.08 5.16 -9.07
N PRO A 575 27.55 3.96 -9.23
CA PRO A 575 27.16 3.14 -8.10
C PRO A 575 28.35 2.43 -7.48
N VAL A 576 28.25 2.07 -6.20
CA VAL A 576 29.20 1.15 -5.58
C VAL A 576 28.94 -0.30 -6.01
N ARG A 577 27.72 -0.58 -6.48
CA ARG A 577 27.28 -1.91 -6.92
C ARG A 577 26.11 -1.82 -7.89
N GLU A 578 26.08 -2.76 -8.83
CA GLU A 578 24.94 -3.02 -9.69
C GLU A 578 24.26 -4.32 -9.30
N ARG A 579 22.93 -4.38 -9.37
CA ARG A 579 22.15 -5.58 -9.10
C ARG A 579 21.09 -5.80 -10.17
N ILE A 580 20.80 -7.06 -10.42
CA ILE A 580 19.73 -7.47 -11.34
C ILE A 580 18.75 -8.33 -10.58
N VAL A 581 17.48 -7.98 -10.62
CA VAL A 581 16.39 -8.77 -10.04
C VAL A 581 15.38 -9.09 -11.15
N GLU A 582 15.22 -10.36 -11.42
CA GLU A 582 14.27 -10.87 -12.40
C GLU A 582 13.00 -11.32 -11.68
N TRP A 583 11.89 -10.72 -12.09
CA TRP A 583 10.54 -11.01 -11.62
C TRP A 583 9.82 -11.79 -12.72
N GLY A 584 9.35 -12.99 -12.43
CA GLY A 584 8.83 -13.81 -13.48
C GLY A 584 7.91 -14.93 -13.04
N ARG A 585 7.53 -15.70 -14.02
CA ARG A 585 6.75 -16.92 -13.84
C ARG A 585 7.54 -18.08 -14.40
N SER A 586 7.95 -19.00 -13.55
CA SER A 586 8.73 -20.18 -13.95
C SER A 586 8.14 -21.42 -13.28
N GLY A 587 7.84 -22.43 -14.06
CA GLY A 587 7.51 -23.75 -13.54
C GLY A 587 8.69 -24.48 -12.87
N ASN A 588 9.88 -23.87 -12.90
CA ASN A 588 11.13 -24.41 -12.38
C ASN A 588 11.67 -23.60 -11.19
N GLY A 589 10.87 -22.76 -10.56
CA GLY A 589 11.26 -22.07 -9.34
C GLY A 589 11.62 -23.09 -8.26
N ASP A 590 12.82 -23.02 -7.73
CA ASP A 590 13.24 -23.94 -6.67
C ASP A 590 13.03 -23.29 -5.30
N SER A 591 12.32 -23.98 -4.45
CA SER A 591 12.08 -23.58 -3.07
C SER A 591 13.18 -24.08 -2.11
N ARG A 592 14.27 -24.58 -2.64
CA ARG A 592 15.40 -25.06 -1.86
C ARG A 592 16.43 -23.97 -1.61
N GLY A 593 17.11 -24.05 -0.50
CA GLY A 593 18.25 -23.19 -0.22
C GLY A 593 19.45 -23.49 -1.12
N ALA A 594 20.46 -22.63 -1.09
CA ALA A 594 21.67 -22.71 -1.92
C ALA A 594 22.38 -24.08 -1.83
N ASN A 595 22.24 -24.76 -0.70
CA ASN A 595 22.79 -26.08 -0.47
C ASN A 595 21.88 -27.24 -0.91
N GLY A 596 20.82 -26.96 -1.64
CA GLY A 596 19.82 -27.93 -2.06
C GLY A 596 18.95 -28.47 -0.93
N GLN A 597 19.09 -27.97 0.28
CA GLN A 597 18.28 -28.33 1.43
C GLN A 597 16.86 -27.75 1.30
N CYS A 598 15.90 -28.52 1.71
CA CYS A 598 14.54 -28.04 1.87
C CYS A 598 14.50 -27.07 3.06
N ILE A 599 14.14 -25.83 2.83
CA ILE A 599 13.79 -24.90 3.90
C ILE A 599 12.39 -25.29 4.38
N PRO A 600 12.09 -25.16 5.68
CA PRO A 600 10.81 -25.63 6.22
C PRO A 600 9.64 -25.28 5.31
N ASP A 601 8.76 -26.23 5.11
CA ASP A 601 7.64 -26.12 4.15
C ASP A 601 8.10 -25.90 2.71
N CYS A 602 9.16 -26.59 2.27
CA CYS A 602 9.56 -26.62 0.87
C CYS A 602 8.31 -26.86 0.03
N PRO A 603 7.61 -25.82 -0.45
CA PRO A 603 6.40 -26.03 -1.21
C PRO A 603 6.79 -26.60 -2.56
N ASP A 604 5.96 -27.43 -3.07
CA ASP A 604 6.00 -27.79 -4.46
C ASP A 604 5.96 -26.51 -5.31
N THR A 605 6.94 -26.31 -6.16
CA THR A 605 7.04 -25.14 -7.04
C THR A 605 5.84 -24.99 -7.96
N ALA A 606 5.11 -26.08 -8.20
CA ALA A 606 3.82 -26.06 -8.90
C ALA A 606 2.74 -25.23 -8.16
N GLN A 607 2.88 -24.99 -6.86
CA GLN A 607 1.88 -24.27 -6.06
C GLN A 607 2.03 -22.74 -6.13
N PHE A 608 3.23 -22.26 -6.46
CA PHE A 608 3.53 -20.82 -6.49
C PHE A 608 4.16 -20.50 -7.85
N PRO A 609 3.37 -19.99 -8.80
CA PRO A 609 3.82 -19.81 -10.18
C PRO A 609 4.87 -18.70 -10.31
N TRP A 610 4.95 -17.81 -9.34
CA TRP A 610 5.80 -16.63 -9.38
C TRP A 610 7.17 -16.91 -8.79
N THR A 611 8.18 -16.32 -9.38
CA THR A 611 9.58 -16.51 -8.96
C THR A 611 10.35 -15.21 -8.99
N VAL A 612 11.30 -15.09 -8.08
CA VAL A 612 12.29 -14.03 -8.02
C VAL A 612 13.68 -14.63 -8.18
N LYS A 613 14.51 -14.00 -9.01
CA LYS A 613 15.87 -14.43 -9.27
C LYS A 613 16.81 -13.24 -9.19
N VAL A 614 17.90 -13.37 -8.46
CA VAL A 614 18.85 -12.30 -8.21
C VAL A 614 20.17 -12.59 -8.91
N ASN A 615 20.71 -11.61 -9.65
CA ASN A 615 22.02 -11.66 -10.32
C ASN A 615 22.25 -12.93 -11.17
N GLY A 616 21.21 -13.42 -11.83
CA GLY A 616 21.28 -14.63 -12.65
C GLY A 616 21.39 -15.92 -11.86
N GLY A 617 21.24 -15.88 -10.53
CA GLY A 617 21.26 -17.05 -9.66
C GLY A 617 20.04 -17.94 -9.77
N GLN A 618 19.77 -18.70 -8.75
CA GLN A 618 18.62 -19.59 -8.66
C GLN A 618 17.30 -18.79 -8.58
N ALA A 619 16.26 -19.27 -9.20
CA ALA A 619 14.92 -18.72 -9.07
C ALA A 619 14.27 -19.26 -7.78
N HIS A 620 13.72 -18.37 -6.98
CA HIS A 620 13.02 -18.67 -5.73
C HIS A 620 11.54 -18.30 -5.84
N SER A 621 10.70 -19.12 -5.27
CA SER A 621 9.28 -18.90 -5.13
C SER A 621 8.96 -18.54 -3.67
N MET A 622 8.25 -19.38 -2.95
CA MET A 622 7.86 -19.12 -1.56
C MET A 622 9.05 -18.80 -0.63
N ASN A 623 10.21 -19.36 -0.89
CA ASN A 623 11.39 -19.08 -0.08
C ASN A 623 11.95 -17.67 -0.26
N ALA A 624 11.65 -16.99 -1.36
CA ALA A 624 12.04 -15.59 -1.53
C ALA A 624 11.57 -14.71 -0.36
N ASN A 625 10.43 -15.05 0.24
CA ASN A 625 9.91 -14.39 1.45
C ASN A 625 10.55 -14.86 2.76
N ARG A 626 11.28 -15.97 2.77
CA ARG A 626 11.82 -16.58 3.99
C ARG A 626 13.31 -16.43 4.14
N ILE A 627 14.02 -16.26 3.05
CA ILE A 627 15.46 -16.07 3.03
C ILE A 627 15.80 -14.66 2.59
N GLN A 628 16.99 -14.20 2.99
CA GLN A 628 17.52 -12.91 2.57
C GLN A 628 18.20 -13.07 1.22
N LEU A 629 17.64 -12.49 0.17
CA LEU A 629 18.20 -12.61 -1.18
C LEU A 629 19.21 -11.52 -1.50
N LEU A 630 19.09 -10.34 -0.88
CA LEU A 630 19.97 -9.19 -1.09
C LEU A 630 20.39 -8.56 0.22
N TYR A 631 21.60 -8.01 0.23
CA TYR A 631 22.25 -7.41 1.39
C TYR A 631 22.83 -6.03 1.04
N PRO A 632 22.00 -5.02 0.72
CA PRO A 632 22.49 -3.66 0.55
C PRO A 632 22.97 -3.08 1.87
N LYS A 633 23.82 -2.05 1.81
CA LYS A 633 24.34 -1.37 2.99
C LYS A 633 23.81 0.04 3.06
N ALA A 634 23.47 0.49 4.26
CA ALA A 634 23.12 1.88 4.51
C ALA A 634 24.25 2.82 4.07
N GLY A 635 23.90 3.86 3.35
CA GLY A 635 24.82 4.83 2.77
C GLY A 635 25.30 4.50 1.36
N ASP A 636 25.21 3.26 0.91
CA ASP A 636 25.61 2.88 -0.44
C ASP A 636 24.61 3.42 -1.48
N ILE A 637 25.15 3.86 -2.61
CA ILE A 637 24.38 4.14 -3.81
C ILE A 637 24.55 2.96 -4.76
N GLU A 638 23.46 2.31 -5.09
CA GLU A 638 23.45 1.18 -5.99
C GLU A 638 22.58 1.45 -7.23
N HIS A 639 22.89 0.80 -8.35
CA HIS A 639 22.01 0.76 -9.51
C HIS A 639 21.35 -0.61 -9.58
N TRP A 640 20.03 -0.61 -9.54
CA TRP A 640 19.25 -1.83 -9.62
C TRP A 640 18.54 -1.91 -10.97
N THR A 641 18.53 -3.10 -11.55
CA THR A 641 17.78 -3.40 -12.76
C THR A 641 16.73 -4.45 -12.45
N TYR A 642 15.47 -4.08 -12.58
CA TYR A 642 14.37 -5.04 -12.57
C TYR A 642 14.09 -5.52 -13.99
N ILE A 643 13.90 -6.82 -14.14
CA ILE A 643 13.59 -7.48 -15.42
C ILE A 643 12.28 -8.26 -15.24
N ASN A 644 11.36 -8.12 -16.18
CA ASN A 644 10.22 -9.01 -16.28
C ASN A 644 10.62 -10.26 -17.06
N GLY A 645 10.93 -11.35 -16.33
CA GLY A 645 11.34 -12.63 -16.89
C GLY A 645 10.17 -13.55 -17.28
N GLY A 646 8.92 -13.13 -17.05
CA GLY A 646 7.73 -13.88 -17.38
C GLY A 646 7.01 -13.33 -18.61
N GLY A 647 6.60 -14.20 -19.52
CA GLY A 647 5.86 -13.78 -20.70
C GLY A 647 4.37 -13.57 -20.41
N GLY A 648 3.86 -12.34 -20.58
CA GLY A 648 2.42 -12.07 -20.65
C GLY A 648 1.80 -11.34 -19.46
N TRP A 649 2.51 -11.15 -18.35
CA TRP A 649 2.01 -10.42 -17.18
C TRP A 649 2.77 -9.12 -16.98
N ASP A 650 2.06 -8.09 -16.56
CA ASP A 650 2.60 -6.80 -16.12
C ASP A 650 2.77 -6.82 -14.59
N HIS A 651 3.90 -6.34 -14.08
CA HIS A 651 4.22 -6.35 -12.67
C HIS A 651 4.57 -4.95 -12.19
N PRO A 652 3.73 -4.28 -11.40
CA PRO A 652 4.11 -3.09 -10.65
C PRO A 652 4.95 -3.53 -9.43
N ILE A 653 6.27 -3.35 -9.51
CA ILE A 653 7.19 -3.78 -8.46
C ILE A 653 7.42 -2.66 -7.47
N HIS A 654 7.11 -2.93 -6.20
CA HIS A 654 7.33 -2.03 -5.08
C HIS A 654 8.55 -2.45 -4.27
N LEU A 655 9.34 -1.45 -3.90
CA LEU A 655 10.46 -1.59 -2.99
C LEU A 655 10.13 -0.88 -1.66
N HIS A 656 10.12 -1.63 -0.57
CA HIS A 656 9.95 -1.07 0.76
C HIS A 656 11.15 -0.24 1.18
N PHE A 657 10.91 0.76 2.01
CA PHE A 657 11.86 1.59 2.70
C PHE A 657 12.53 2.67 1.85
N GLU A 658 12.85 2.44 0.59
CA GLU A 658 13.60 3.38 -0.25
C GLU A 658 12.91 3.67 -1.57
N GLU A 659 13.24 4.82 -2.14
CA GLU A 659 12.85 5.20 -3.49
C GLU A 659 14.06 5.27 -4.42
N GLY A 660 13.81 4.97 -5.68
CA GLY A 660 14.83 5.04 -6.72
C GLY A 660 14.51 6.04 -7.82
N ILE A 661 15.54 6.57 -8.45
CA ILE A 661 15.43 7.46 -9.61
C ILE A 661 15.56 6.63 -10.86
N THR A 662 14.51 6.60 -11.67
CA THR A 662 14.53 5.84 -12.93
C THR A 662 15.59 6.39 -13.90
N MET A 663 16.43 5.50 -14.41
CA MET A 663 17.53 5.82 -15.32
C MET A 663 17.31 5.32 -16.73
N ASN A 664 16.68 4.14 -16.86
CA ASN A 664 16.52 3.47 -18.15
C ASN A 664 15.30 2.53 -18.13
N ARG A 665 14.65 2.37 -19.25
CA ARG A 665 13.50 1.47 -19.44
C ARG A 665 13.76 0.42 -20.54
N GLY A 666 14.96 -0.18 -20.59
CA GLY A 666 15.28 -1.23 -21.55
C GLY A 666 15.15 -0.81 -23.01
N GLY A 667 15.48 0.45 -23.31
CA GLY A 667 15.35 1.01 -24.66
C GLY A 667 13.95 1.52 -25.03
N ALA A 668 12.95 1.37 -24.15
CA ALA A 668 11.65 1.99 -24.33
C ALA A 668 11.69 3.48 -23.93
N PRO A 669 10.85 4.33 -24.54
CA PRO A 669 10.73 5.72 -24.12
C PRO A 669 10.33 5.82 -22.63
N PHE A 670 10.90 6.78 -21.93
CA PHE A 670 10.46 7.14 -20.59
C PHE A 670 9.03 7.74 -20.64
N PRO A 671 8.14 7.34 -19.76
CA PRO A 671 6.99 8.15 -19.44
C PRO A 671 7.44 9.52 -18.92
N ALA A 672 6.81 10.60 -19.36
CA ALA A 672 7.16 11.95 -18.91
C ALA A 672 7.10 12.08 -17.37
N THR A 673 6.17 11.38 -16.76
CA THR A 673 5.94 11.33 -15.31
C THR A 673 7.00 10.60 -14.51
N GLU A 674 7.89 9.85 -15.15
CA GLU A 674 8.97 9.11 -14.48
C GLU A 674 10.35 9.74 -14.69
N ASN A 675 10.47 10.73 -15.57
CA ASN A 675 11.77 11.27 -15.93
C ASN A 675 12.42 12.01 -14.75
N LEU A 676 13.52 11.45 -14.23
CA LEU A 676 14.32 12.00 -13.14
C LEU A 676 13.55 12.27 -11.83
N VAL A 677 12.46 11.54 -11.60
CA VAL A 677 11.71 11.57 -10.35
C VAL A 677 11.95 10.28 -9.58
N ARG A 678 11.91 10.37 -8.26
CA ARG A 678 11.94 9.21 -7.38
C ARG A 678 10.59 8.48 -7.41
N LYS A 679 10.68 7.16 -7.36
CA LYS A 679 9.53 6.27 -7.29
C LYS A 679 9.82 5.13 -6.31
N ASP A 680 8.77 4.54 -5.79
CA ASP A 680 8.82 3.31 -5.02
C ASP A 680 8.09 2.15 -5.72
N VAL A 681 7.35 2.42 -6.80
CA VAL A 681 6.67 1.40 -7.63
C VAL A 681 7.10 1.55 -9.08
N TRP A 682 7.61 0.50 -9.68
CA TRP A 682 7.97 0.48 -11.11
C TRP A 682 7.16 -0.56 -11.86
N ARG A 683 6.39 -0.09 -12.78
CA ARG A 683 5.67 -0.98 -13.69
C ARG A 683 6.64 -1.69 -14.63
N LEU A 684 6.63 -3.01 -14.63
CA LEU A 684 7.37 -3.87 -15.55
C LEU A 684 6.42 -4.51 -16.57
N ARG A 685 6.46 -4.01 -17.80
CA ARG A 685 5.72 -4.61 -18.91
C ARG A 685 6.30 -5.98 -19.26
N PRO A 686 5.51 -6.89 -19.86
CA PRO A 686 6.01 -8.18 -20.31
C PRO A 686 7.29 -8.05 -21.15
N GLY A 687 8.36 -8.75 -20.73
CA GLY A 687 9.67 -8.69 -21.38
C GLY A 687 10.42 -7.36 -21.22
N GLY A 688 9.90 -6.43 -20.43
CA GLY A 688 10.53 -5.12 -20.19
C GLY A 688 11.52 -5.15 -19.04
N SER A 689 12.28 -4.06 -18.91
CA SER A 689 13.16 -3.81 -17.77
C SER A 689 13.13 -2.35 -17.37
N VAL A 690 13.52 -2.09 -16.14
CA VAL A 690 13.77 -0.75 -15.61
C VAL A 690 15.06 -0.75 -14.80
N GLN A 691 15.89 0.25 -15.01
CA GLN A 691 17.07 0.51 -14.20
C GLN A 691 16.87 1.80 -13.43
N PHE A 692 17.24 1.81 -12.16
CA PHE A 692 17.11 2.97 -11.29
C PHE A 692 18.30 3.06 -10.33
N GLN A 693 18.62 4.29 -9.94
CA GLN A 693 19.57 4.59 -8.87
C GLN A 693 18.83 4.62 -7.54
N ILE A 694 19.37 3.95 -6.54
CA ILE A 694 18.84 3.95 -5.18
C ILE A 694 19.97 4.25 -4.20
N GLN A 695 19.65 4.97 -3.12
CA GLN A 695 20.57 5.20 -2.01
C GLN A 695 19.92 4.73 -0.72
N PHE A 696 20.52 3.72 -0.09
CA PHE A 696 20.02 3.18 1.16
C PHE A 696 20.39 4.07 2.36
N GLY A 697 19.44 4.29 3.24
CA GLY A 697 19.53 5.27 4.33
C GLY A 697 19.37 4.69 5.72
N GLU A 698 18.56 5.26 6.51
CA GLU A 698 18.53 5.53 7.93
C GLU A 698 18.52 4.34 8.86
N TYR A 699 17.95 3.23 8.43
CA TYR A 699 17.65 2.08 9.27
C TYR A 699 18.27 0.82 8.68
N GLY A 700 18.43 -0.18 9.52
CA GLY A 700 18.77 -1.52 9.10
C GLY A 700 17.60 -2.47 9.31
N GLY A 701 17.71 -3.67 8.78
CA GLY A 701 16.71 -4.71 9.04
C GLY A 701 16.22 -5.41 7.81
N SER A 702 15.17 -6.16 8.02
CA SER A 702 14.56 -7.00 7.01
C SER A 702 13.38 -6.28 6.38
N TYR A 703 13.49 -6.00 5.11
CA TYR A 703 12.45 -5.37 4.32
C TYR A 703 12.01 -6.30 3.20
N VAL A 704 10.90 -5.98 2.56
CA VAL A 704 10.41 -6.76 1.43
C VAL A 704 10.46 -5.93 0.14
N ASN A 705 10.48 -6.65 -0.96
CA ASN A 705 10.35 -6.10 -2.30
C ASN A 705 9.44 -7.06 -3.06
N HIS A 706 8.39 -6.57 -3.67
CA HIS A 706 7.34 -7.42 -4.19
C HIS A 706 6.58 -6.80 -5.35
N CYS A 707 5.82 -7.63 -6.05
CA CYS A 707 4.85 -7.16 -7.02
C CYS A 707 3.61 -6.59 -6.31
N HIS A 708 3.21 -5.39 -6.65
CA HIS A 708 2.01 -4.77 -6.08
C HIS A 708 0.71 -5.09 -6.86
N ASN A 709 0.74 -5.95 -7.88
CA ASN A 709 -0.39 -6.80 -8.12
C ASN A 709 -0.48 -7.73 -6.92
N THR A 710 -1.35 -7.40 -5.98
CA THR A 710 -1.37 -8.05 -4.66
C THR A 710 -1.79 -9.51 -4.73
N VAL A 711 -2.47 -9.91 -5.80
CA VAL A 711 -2.72 -11.33 -6.08
C VAL A 711 -1.42 -12.06 -6.39
N HIS A 712 -0.53 -11.46 -7.20
CA HIS A 712 0.79 -12.05 -7.47
C HIS A 712 1.64 -12.10 -6.20
N GLU A 713 1.61 -11.05 -5.38
CA GLU A 713 2.28 -10.98 -4.08
C GLU A 713 1.85 -12.16 -3.20
N ASP A 714 0.54 -12.36 -3.02
CA ASP A 714 -0.02 -13.45 -2.22
C ASP A 714 0.37 -14.84 -2.73
N PHE A 715 0.70 -14.97 -4.00
CA PHE A 715 1.23 -16.18 -4.61
C PHE A 715 2.75 -16.17 -4.78
N ALA A 716 3.46 -15.52 -3.84
CA ALA A 716 4.90 -15.56 -3.63
C ALA A 716 5.75 -14.69 -4.58
N LEU A 717 5.20 -13.70 -5.27
CA LEU A 717 6.01 -12.71 -5.98
C LEU A 717 6.50 -11.62 -5.01
N LEU A 718 7.20 -12.07 -3.98
CA LEU A 718 7.75 -11.27 -2.90
C LEU A 718 9.09 -11.83 -2.45
N MET A 719 10.09 -10.97 -2.30
CA MET A 719 11.39 -11.33 -1.73
C MET A 719 11.73 -10.50 -0.50
N ARG A 720 12.64 -11.01 0.31
CA ARG A 720 13.23 -10.27 1.44
C ARG A 720 14.59 -9.72 1.08
N ILE A 721 14.83 -8.51 1.54
CA ILE A 721 16.14 -7.87 1.54
C ILE A 721 16.56 -7.61 2.98
N GLN A 722 17.86 -7.68 3.23
CA GLN A 722 18.44 -7.36 4.53
C GLN A 722 19.31 -6.12 4.38
N LEU A 723 18.83 -5.00 4.83
CA LEU A 723 19.61 -3.77 4.85
C LEU A 723 20.63 -3.83 6.00
N LEU A 724 21.89 -3.85 5.65
CA LEU A 724 23.01 -3.85 6.58
C LEU A 724 23.35 -2.41 6.96
N SER A 725 23.48 -2.16 8.24
CA SER A 725 23.96 -0.88 8.71
C SER A 725 25.45 -0.74 8.43
N GLY A 726 25.85 0.16 7.54
CA GLY A 726 27.22 0.26 7.01
C GLY A 726 28.30 0.86 7.93
N VAL A 727 27.99 1.29 9.16
CA VAL A 727 28.97 2.01 10.02
C VAL A 727 29.64 1.04 10.98
N ALA A 728 30.97 1.02 10.95
CA ALA A 728 31.77 0.28 11.92
C ALA A 728 31.44 0.76 13.36
N GLY A 729 31.20 -0.19 14.26
CA GLY A 729 30.96 0.07 15.68
C GLY A 729 29.52 0.38 16.10
N SER A 730 28.57 0.53 15.18
CA SER A 730 27.17 0.48 15.58
C SER A 730 26.63 -0.96 15.45
N PRO A 731 25.57 -1.30 16.20
CA PRO A 731 24.96 -2.59 16.04
C PRO A 731 24.53 -2.70 14.58
N GLN A 732 25.32 -3.44 13.84
CA GLN A 732 24.96 -3.81 12.46
C GLN A 732 23.89 -4.90 12.46
N THR A 733 23.39 -5.21 13.62
CA THR A 733 22.24 -6.03 13.78
C THR A 733 21.05 -5.23 13.31
N ALA A 734 20.85 -5.36 12.06
CA ALA A 734 19.56 -5.09 11.54
C ALA A 734 18.55 -5.80 12.40
N ILE A 735 17.59 -5.07 12.83
CA ILE A 735 16.57 -5.56 13.72
C ILE A 735 15.60 -6.35 12.85
N THR A 736 15.42 -7.59 13.16
CA THR A 736 14.31 -8.33 12.58
C THR A 736 13.03 -7.80 13.20
N PRO A 737 12.04 -7.48 12.38
CA PRO A 737 10.83 -6.79 12.87
C PRO A 737 9.93 -7.66 13.72
N THR A 738 10.27 -8.92 13.94
CA THR A 738 9.33 -9.89 14.44
C THR A 738 9.97 -10.88 15.40
N PRO A 739 9.19 -11.45 16.35
CA PRO A 739 9.56 -12.68 16.98
C PRO A 739 9.86 -13.75 15.92
N ASN A 740 10.86 -14.56 16.17
CA ASN A 740 11.18 -15.69 15.32
C ASN A 740 11.00 -16.98 16.12
N PRO A 741 10.04 -17.83 15.82
CA PRO A 741 9.14 -17.82 14.66
C PRO A 741 8.13 -16.69 14.69
N THR A 742 7.56 -16.41 13.52
CA THR A 742 6.43 -15.52 13.39
C THR A 742 5.16 -16.11 14.02
N PRO A 743 4.14 -15.29 14.33
CA PRO A 743 2.93 -15.81 14.97
C PRO A 743 2.19 -16.91 14.22
N ASP A 744 2.35 -17.03 12.91
CA ASP A 744 1.77 -18.10 12.10
C ASP A 744 2.64 -19.38 12.07
N GLY A 745 3.67 -19.46 12.88
CA GLY A 745 4.58 -20.59 12.91
C GLY A 745 5.63 -20.60 11.80
N VAL A 746 5.59 -19.63 10.89
CA VAL A 746 6.65 -19.42 9.90
C VAL A 746 7.79 -18.70 10.58
N PHE A 747 9.00 -19.17 10.43
CA PHE A 747 10.16 -18.48 10.97
C PHE A 747 11.17 -18.13 9.89
N PHE A 748 11.95 -17.11 10.18
CA PHE A 748 13.04 -16.73 9.31
C PHE A 748 14.18 -17.72 9.48
N THR A 749 14.53 -18.38 8.41
CA THR A 749 15.67 -19.30 8.40
C THR A 749 16.98 -18.51 8.35
N THR A 750 18.07 -19.21 8.60
CA THR A 750 19.39 -18.66 8.30
C THR A 750 19.42 -18.22 6.83
N PRO A 751 19.79 -16.98 6.54
CA PRO A 751 19.82 -16.49 5.17
C PRO A 751 20.75 -17.32 4.31
N GLU A 752 20.39 -17.50 3.06
CA GLU A 752 21.36 -17.92 2.07
C GLU A 752 22.44 -16.86 1.92
N VAL A 753 23.66 -17.30 1.93
CA VAL A 753 24.80 -16.42 1.67
C VAL A 753 24.98 -16.35 0.16
N LEU A 754 24.53 -15.23 -0.42
CA LEU A 754 24.78 -14.96 -1.82
C LEU A 754 26.23 -14.52 -2.04
N PRO A 755 26.75 -14.63 -3.28
CA PRO A 755 28.15 -14.26 -3.57
C PRO A 755 28.54 -12.85 -3.13
N GLU A 756 27.63 -11.91 -3.11
CA GLU A 756 27.87 -10.55 -2.64
C GLU A 756 27.88 -10.37 -1.11
N ALA A 757 27.39 -11.34 -0.37
CA ALA A 757 27.41 -11.35 1.11
C ALA A 757 28.60 -12.14 1.65
N THR A 758 29.77 -11.98 1.07
CA THR A 758 30.89 -12.91 1.21
C THR A 758 31.77 -12.69 2.42
N THR A 759 31.54 -11.68 3.26
CA THR A 759 32.37 -11.47 4.43
C THR A 759 31.90 -12.33 5.61
N SER A 760 32.82 -12.95 6.33
CA SER A 760 32.53 -13.70 7.54
C SER A 760 31.75 -12.88 8.58
N THR A 761 31.96 -11.56 8.59
CA THR A 761 31.24 -10.60 9.42
C THR A 761 29.75 -10.54 9.08
N ASN A 762 29.41 -10.51 7.80
CA ASN A 762 28.01 -10.50 7.37
C ASN A 762 27.30 -11.81 7.72
N GLN A 763 27.95 -12.94 7.57
CA GLN A 763 27.41 -14.24 7.97
C GLN A 763 27.13 -14.33 9.47
N SER A 764 28.08 -13.86 10.29
CA SER A 764 27.92 -13.84 11.74
C SER A 764 26.76 -12.95 12.17
N GLN A 765 26.62 -11.79 11.57
CA GLN A 765 25.53 -10.85 11.84
C GLN A 765 24.18 -11.41 11.45
N MET A 766 24.10 -12.04 10.29
CA MET A 766 22.89 -12.70 9.79
C MET A 766 22.44 -13.81 10.74
N SER A 767 23.35 -14.63 11.21
CA SER A 767 23.05 -15.69 12.17
C SER A 767 22.51 -15.16 13.50
N GLN A 768 22.99 -13.99 13.93
CA GLN A 768 22.49 -13.33 15.14
C GLN A 768 21.07 -12.76 14.95
N LEU A 769 20.79 -12.22 13.76
CA LEU A 769 19.50 -11.63 13.44
C LEU A 769 18.35 -12.64 13.41
N ILE A 770 18.63 -13.83 12.91
CA ILE A 770 17.61 -14.85 12.71
C ILE A 770 17.41 -15.71 13.96
N GLY A 771 18.23 -15.52 14.95
CA GLY A 771 18.15 -16.25 16.19
C GLY A 771 18.77 -17.67 16.11
N ASN A 772 18.78 -18.34 17.23
CA ASN A 772 19.31 -19.69 17.35
C ASN A 772 18.35 -20.68 16.65
N PRO A 773 18.84 -21.57 15.80
CA PRO A 773 18.03 -22.61 15.16
C PRO A 773 17.17 -23.43 16.13
N ALA A 774 17.64 -23.65 17.35
CA ALA A 774 16.87 -24.33 18.39
C ALA A 774 15.61 -23.57 18.84
N ARG A 775 15.51 -22.28 18.55
CA ARG A 775 14.35 -21.44 18.85
C ARG A 775 13.42 -21.24 17.65
N GLN A 776 13.76 -21.82 16.53
CA GLN A 776 13.00 -21.68 15.29
C GLN A 776 11.97 -22.81 15.12
N THR A 777 11.78 -23.62 16.14
CA THR A 777 10.73 -24.66 16.11
C THR A 777 9.37 -24.00 16.10
N PRO A 778 8.53 -24.26 15.10
CA PRO A 778 7.20 -23.71 15.06
C PRO A 778 6.43 -24.09 16.31
N THR A 779 6.02 -23.12 17.09
CA THR A 779 4.95 -23.30 18.06
C THR A 779 3.69 -23.31 17.26
N GLY A 780 2.91 -24.36 17.35
CA GLY A 780 1.76 -24.58 16.48
C GLY A 780 0.94 -23.34 16.15
N ASN A 781 0.30 -23.38 15.04
CA ASN A 781 -0.61 -22.32 14.59
C ASN A 781 -1.69 -22.13 15.66
N PRO A 782 -1.86 -20.95 16.23
CA PRO A 782 -2.98 -20.67 17.14
C PRO A 782 -4.32 -20.78 16.45
#